data_78823b513c72709ec6a72d32ca612a25
#
_entry.id   78823b513c72709ec6a72d32ca612a25
#
_cell.length_a   1.000
_cell.length_b   1.000
_cell.length_c   1.000
_cell.angle_alpha   90.00
_cell.angle_beta   90.00
_cell.angle_gamma   90.00
#
_symmetry.space_group_name_H-M   'P 1'
#
loop_
_entity.id
_entity.type
_entity.pdbx_description
1 polymer ?
#
loop_
_entity_poly.entity_id
_entity_poly.type
_entity_poly.pdbx_seq_one_letter_code
_entity_poly.pdbx_strand_id
1 'polypeptide(L)'
;MATGLVAASGASAQTANDAQAADDVVVTGTRIRRPDLTSNSPLTSVNAQELTLQGTNNIENALNRLPQFTADANENVSNGSNGTAQVNLRNLGSNRVLTLVNGQRLLPTQAMDLNFIPSAIVERVDIVTGGASAVYGSDALSGVVNFILRDKLDGFRLDAQTSIADHTNDNGFLRGIVSGRGYQTAPSHVFDGGKQDINASFGKTMLDGRLNITVYGGYRRTDPVLQSTRDVSACALNSASTTFACGGSSNTPFGTFTPLGGPLAGQKLTNSRDGSKTWVPYDSTYTYNYAPLNYFQRSDDRYNAGAFVHLELSKAAEIYGSYMYMDDRSFSQVAPSALWFGQTYAVTCNNPLMSASQQQSLCGAAAGTAATQNTLIGYRLGGSGTLPRRDDLQHRYYRSMVGVRGDIGHGFNYDVSVLRSSAHYDEQYLNDVNVTKAQKALLAVPDGKGGAVCQSVLNGTDPACTPINVFQAGGLTGQQAQYLYAPTRTWGRYALNVISGSITGDLGTFGITSPWAKDGVSIVLGGEHRRETLYFTGDEVAKQAGTQDSDGIIAVNEGFGEIEVPIAQDSAIGKSLTLNGGFRYSAYKNDQRSTGYSSKFNAFTYKGELSWQVVDPVRLRASFNHAIRAPNISELFSNLSLGNVNAVDPCAGAKPTASLSACQLTGVTAAQYNSHLVIECPSDQCTGQSGGNRNLKPESADTYTAGIVLAPRGGRNLSVSIDYFNIKVKDYIGSIDPNTIISQCFSTGSPYYCGLFRRDPLTGSIFGTGYVVSTTLNTGYLKTSGLDIAANAMIPLGRLGRLYGDFIGTYLFQQATQPLPGGDSYDCKGLFGYACGQPTPVWRHNVRVTWKPDQKTSLSFNWRYIGPTSNSATSSNSYLTGPADPIDARLPAYSYFDLTGAVEVNRNLTLRIGANNLLDKSPPALASGVLNLFGNGNTYPGVYDVLGRRIFVGATVKF
;
A
#
# COMPACT_ATOMS: atom_id res chain seq x y z
N MET A 1 -22.16 -76.96 -18.53
CA MET A 1 -22.17 -77.65 -17.23
C MET A 1 -21.67 -76.77 -16.16
N ALA A 2 -22.42 -76.69 -15.09
CA ALA A 2 -22.13 -76.11 -13.80
C ALA A 2 -22.09 -74.55 -13.65
N THR A 3 -23.27 -74.08 -13.42
CA THR A 3 -23.74 -72.96 -12.62
C THR A 3 -23.08 -72.87 -11.26
N GLY A 4 -22.60 -71.67 -10.92
CA GLY A 4 -22.20 -71.29 -9.57
C GLY A 4 -22.73 -69.89 -9.27
N LEU A 5 -23.86 -69.78 -8.58
CA LEU A 5 -24.40 -68.62 -7.90
C LEU A 5 -23.44 -68.22 -6.78
N VAL A 6 -23.00 -66.96 -6.80
CA VAL A 6 -22.45 -66.32 -5.60
C VAL A 6 -23.37 -65.19 -5.20
N ALA A 7 -23.86 -65.25 -3.99
CA ALA A 7 -24.76 -64.34 -3.35
C ALA A 7 -24.10 -62.97 -3.15
N ALA A 8 -24.76 -61.92 -3.59
CA ALA A 8 -24.43 -60.57 -3.26
C ALA A 8 -24.82 -60.24 -1.82
N SER A 9 -23.88 -60.16 -0.92
CA SER A 9 -24.05 -59.53 0.39
C SER A 9 -24.18 -58.03 0.22
N GLY A 10 -25.31 -57.48 0.61
CA GLY A 10 -25.58 -56.06 0.60
C GLY A 10 -24.60 -55.29 1.49
N ALA A 11 -23.77 -54.47 0.87
CA ALA A 11 -23.01 -53.44 1.56
C ALA A 11 -23.99 -52.29 1.87
N SER A 12 -24.37 -52.20 3.13
CA SER A 12 -25.04 -51.02 3.66
C SER A 12 -24.19 -49.80 3.34
N ALA A 13 -24.72 -48.88 2.55
CA ALA A 13 -24.12 -47.58 2.37
C ALA A 13 -24.13 -46.86 3.72
N GLN A 14 -22.99 -46.85 4.38
CA GLN A 14 -22.72 -45.91 5.44
C GLN A 14 -22.71 -44.51 4.82
N THR A 15 -23.77 -43.75 5.12
CA THR A 15 -23.76 -42.30 4.97
C THR A 15 -22.58 -41.79 5.79
N ALA A 16 -21.50 -41.41 5.09
CA ALA A 16 -20.43 -40.67 5.70
C ALA A 16 -21.03 -39.33 6.19
N ASN A 17 -21.32 -39.28 7.47
CA ASN A 17 -21.42 -38.02 8.20
C ASN A 17 -20.04 -37.36 8.05
N ASP A 18 -19.99 -36.27 7.28
CA ASP A 18 -18.95 -35.27 7.40
C ASP A 18 -19.12 -34.53 8.76
N ALA A 19 -18.99 -35.27 9.84
CA ALA A 19 -18.55 -34.74 11.11
C ALA A 19 -17.03 -34.80 11.05
N GLN A 20 -16.42 -33.84 10.31
CA GLN A 20 -15.06 -33.48 10.55
C GLN A 20 -14.94 -33.22 12.05
N ALA A 21 -14.12 -34.02 12.73
CA ALA A 21 -13.75 -33.73 14.11
C ALA A 21 -13.35 -32.26 14.16
N ALA A 22 -14.03 -31.49 15.00
CA ALA A 22 -13.70 -30.12 15.21
C ALA A 22 -12.29 -30.11 15.84
N ASP A 23 -11.27 -30.03 14.97
CA ASP A 23 -9.94 -29.62 15.43
C ASP A 23 -10.15 -28.30 16.17
N ASP A 24 -9.64 -28.19 17.39
CA ASP A 24 -9.75 -27.01 18.25
C ASP A 24 -9.36 -25.76 17.46
N VAL A 25 -10.35 -25.04 16.93
CA VAL A 25 -10.13 -23.84 16.11
C VAL A 25 -9.73 -22.72 17.06
N VAL A 26 -8.50 -22.26 16.99
CA VAL A 26 -8.09 -21.03 17.67
C VAL A 26 -8.75 -19.87 16.94
N VAL A 27 -9.74 -19.26 17.58
CA VAL A 27 -10.44 -18.08 17.04
C VAL A 27 -9.49 -16.88 17.15
N THR A 28 -9.24 -16.19 16.04
CA THR A 28 -8.40 -14.97 16.04
C THR A 28 -8.99 -13.90 16.99
N GLY A 29 -8.14 -13.29 17.82
CA GLY A 29 -8.53 -12.28 18.82
C GLY A 29 -8.41 -12.76 20.26
N THR A 30 -8.17 -14.06 20.50
CA THR A 30 -7.86 -14.64 21.82
C THR A 30 -6.89 -15.81 21.64
N ARG A 31 -6.13 -16.15 22.68
CA ARG A 31 -5.28 -17.36 22.74
C ARG A 31 -6.01 -18.51 23.46
N ILE A 32 -7.19 -18.25 23.99
CA ILE A 32 -8.04 -19.29 24.58
C ILE A 32 -8.71 -20.08 23.43
N ARG A 33 -8.50 -21.41 23.39
CA ARG A 33 -9.09 -22.28 22.39
C ARG A 33 -10.59 -22.41 22.59
N ARG A 34 -11.37 -22.33 21.51
CA ARG A 34 -12.81 -22.45 21.52
C ARG A 34 -13.28 -23.42 20.44
N PRO A 35 -14.29 -24.27 20.73
CA PRO A 35 -14.79 -25.25 19.77
C PRO A 35 -15.66 -24.66 18.67
N ASP A 36 -16.01 -23.38 18.71
CA ASP A 36 -16.86 -22.73 17.71
C ASP A 36 -16.36 -21.34 17.34
N LEU A 37 -16.85 -20.80 16.21
CA LEU A 37 -16.53 -19.49 15.65
C LEU A 37 -17.10 -18.31 16.46
N THR A 38 -17.29 -18.45 17.76
CA THR A 38 -17.83 -17.41 18.61
C THR A 38 -16.71 -16.45 19.06
N SER A 39 -16.53 -15.35 18.36
CA SER A 39 -15.62 -14.27 18.79
C SER A 39 -16.35 -13.25 19.64
N ASN A 40 -15.73 -12.78 20.73
CA ASN A 40 -16.22 -11.65 21.53
C ASN A 40 -15.95 -10.31 20.83
N SER A 41 -14.84 -10.20 20.11
CA SER A 41 -14.55 -9.07 19.25
C SER A 41 -15.22 -9.22 17.88
N PRO A 42 -15.54 -8.11 17.17
CA PRO A 42 -16.03 -8.19 15.80
C PRO A 42 -15.01 -8.90 14.89
N LEU A 43 -15.44 -10.04 14.32
CA LEU A 43 -14.64 -10.88 13.44
C LEU A 43 -15.32 -10.99 12.08
N THR A 44 -14.59 -10.70 11.01
CA THR A 44 -14.97 -11.00 9.63
C THR A 44 -14.08 -12.12 9.10
N SER A 45 -14.65 -13.22 8.67
CA SER A 45 -13.89 -14.33 8.07
C SER A 45 -14.19 -14.43 6.58
N VAL A 46 -13.13 -14.42 5.76
CA VAL A 46 -13.18 -14.57 4.30
C VAL A 46 -12.65 -15.97 3.97
N ASN A 47 -13.51 -16.87 3.53
CA ASN A 47 -13.12 -18.24 3.24
C ASN A 47 -12.48 -18.41 1.85
N ALA A 48 -11.81 -19.54 1.62
CA ALA A 48 -11.15 -19.85 0.35
C ALA A 48 -12.10 -19.82 -0.86
N GLN A 49 -13.39 -20.16 -0.68
CA GLN A 49 -14.38 -20.11 -1.76
C GLN A 49 -14.60 -18.65 -2.20
N GLU A 50 -14.73 -17.72 -1.27
CA GLU A 50 -14.86 -16.28 -1.57
C GLU A 50 -13.65 -15.74 -2.35
N LEU A 51 -12.42 -16.05 -1.89
CA LEU A 51 -11.19 -15.68 -2.59
C LEU A 51 -11.17 -16.25 -4.02
N THR A 52 -11.60 -17.49 -4.18
CA THR A 52 -11.67 -18.18 -5.47
C THR A 52 -12.71 -17.56 -6.41
N LEU A 53 -13.90 -17.21 -5.90
CA LEU A 53 -14.98 -16.60 -6.69
C LEU A 53 -14.67 -15.17 -7.13
N GLN A 54 -13.80 -14.46 -6.42
CA GLN A 54 -13.35 -13.12 -6.83
C GLN A 54 -12.43 -13.15 -8.06
N GLY A 55 -11.84 -14.32 -8.41
CA GLY A 55 -10.94 -14.46 -9.55
C GLY A 55 -9.68 -13.60 -9.47
N THR A 56 -9.33 -13.11 -8.29
CA THR A 56 -8.10 -12.37 -8.06
C THR A 56 -7.04 -13.28 -7.43
N ASN A 57 -5.82 -13.18 -7.92
CA ASN A 57 -4.68 -13.94 -7.41
C ASN A 57 -3.91 -13.16 -6.33
N ASN A 58 -4.10 -11.85 -6.28
CA ASN A 58 -3.49 -10.98 -5.29
C ASN A 58 -4.41 -10.87 -4.07
N ILE A 59 -3.91 -11.29 -2.91
CA ILE A 59 -4.69 -11.31 -1.66
C ILE A 59 -5.07 -9.89 -1.23
N GLU A 60 -4.18 -8.93 -1.36
CA GLU A 60 -4.46 -7.52 -1.03
C GLU A 60 -5.62 -6.96 -1.87
N ASN A 61 -5.72 -7.34 -3.16
CA ASN A 61 -6.83 -6.91 -4.01
C ASN A 61 -8.16 -7.50 -3.53
N ALA A 62 -8.15 -8.76 -3.05
CA ALA A 62 -9.33 -9.37 -2.46
C ALA A 62 -9.78 -8.66 -1.18
N LEU A 63 -8.83 -8.31 -0.32
CA LEU A 63 -9.10 -7.61 0.94
C LEU A 63 -9.52 -6.16 0.73
N ASN A 64 -8.88 -5.44 -0.22
CA ASN A 64 -9.21 -4.05 -0.53
C ASN A 64 -10.64 -3.86 -1.11
N ARG A 65 -11.27 -4.94 -1.59
CA ARG A 65 -12.70 -4.93 -1.97
C ARG A 65 -13.63 -4.91 -0.78
N LEU A 66 -13.16 -5.33 0.40
CA LEU A 66 -13.97 -5.31 1.63
C LEU A 66 -14.14 -3.86 2.12
N PRO A 67 -15.34 -3.48 2.61
CA PRO A 67 -15.63 -2.09 3.01
C PRO A 67 -14.76 -1.55 4.15
N GLN A 68 -14.22 -2.43 5.00
CA GLN A 68 -13.37 -2.05 6.14
C GLN A 68 -11.94 -1.67 5.74
N PHE A 69 -11.51 -2.00 4.51
CA PHE A 69 -10.16 -1.73 4.04
C PHE A 69 -10.11 -0.49 3.15
N THR A 70 -9.02 0.23 3.27
CA THR A 70 -8.57 1.25 2.33
C THR A 70 -7.34 0.71 1.61
N ALA A 71 -7.21 0.95 0.32
CA ALA A 71 -6.05 0.48 -0.42
C ALA A 71 -4.76 1.15 0.07
N ASP A 72 -3.67 0.40 0.00
CA ASP A 72 -2.32 0.85 0.30
C ASP A 72 -1.40 0.45 -0.85
N ALA A 73 -0.11 0.18 -0.63
CA ALA A 73 0.80 -0.30 -1.66
C ALA A 73 0.22 -1.52 -2.39
N ASN A 74 0.22 -1.48 -3.72
CA ASN A 74 -0.32 -2.52 -4.60
C ASN A 74 0.33 -2.47 -6.00
N GLU A 75 -0.09 -3.34 -6.90
CA GLU A 75 0.46 -3.44 -8.26
C GLU A 75 0.25 -2.22 -9.16
N ASN A 76 -0.69 -1.33 -8.83
CA ASN A 76 -1.02 -0.14 -9.63
C ASN A 76 -0.33 1.14 -9.15
N VAL A 77 0.40 1.09 -8.04
CA VAL A 77 1.32 2.16 -7.66
C VAL A 77 2.61 1.98 -8.45
N SER A 78 2.93 2.90 -9.36
CA SER A 78 4.08 2.79 -10.26
C SER A 78 5.20 3.75 -9.87
N ASN A 79 4.92 5.05 -9.78
CA ASN A 79 5.93 6.04 -9.42
C ASN A 79 6.11 6.05 -7.89
N GLY A 80 7.34 5.81 -7.43
CA GLY A 80 7.67 5.73 -6.00
C GLY A 80 7.17 4.45 -5.32
N SER A 81 6.87 3.39 -6.08
CA SER A 81 6.53 2.08 -5.54
C SER A 81 7.76 1.38 -4.99
N ASN A 82 7.58 0.68 -3.88
CA ASN A 82 8.60 -0.24 -3.33
C ASN A 82 8.38 -1.71 -3.74
N GLY A 83 7.45 -2.00 -4.63
CA GLY A 83 7.16 -3.36 -5.12
C GLY A 83 6.24 -4.20 -4.23
N THR A 84 5.96 -3.81 -2.99
CA THR A 84 5.20 -4.62 -2.03
C THR A 84 3.68 -4.45 -2.17
N ALA A 85 2.93 -5.33 -1.51
CA ALA A 85 1.48 -5.26 -1.34
C ALA A 85 1.11 -5.21 0.15
N GLN A 86 0.32 -4.20 0.53
CA GLN A 86 -0.06 -3.95 1.91
C GLN A 86 -1.57 -3.71 2.04
N VAL A 87 -2.09 -3.83 3.25
CA VAL A 87 -3.48 -3.50 3.56
C VAL A 87 -3.57 -2.48 4.68
N ASN A 88 -4.56 -1.60 4.58
CA ASN A 88 -4.83 -0.54 5.54
C ASN A 88 -6.26 -0.71 6.06
N LEU A 89 -6.38 -1.12 7.31
CA LEU A 89 -7.67 -1.34 7.95
C LEU A 89 -8.18 -0.02 8.52
N ARG A 90 -9.40 0.37 8.11
CA ARG A 90 -10.11 1.58 8.58
C ARG A 90 -9.37 2.90 8.32
N ASN A 91 -8.51 2.94 7.31
CA ASN A 91 -7.71 4.12 6.98
C ASN A 91 -6.85 4.65 8.15
N LEU A 92 -6.37 3.74 9.01
CA LEU A 92 -5.48 4.07 10.12
C LEU A 92 -3.99 3.86 9.80
N GLY A 93 -3.68 3.42 8.57
CA GLY A 93 -2.33 3.15 8.06
C GLY A 93 -1.92 1.67 8.21
N SER A 94 -1.19 1.16 7.20
CA SER A 94 -0.73 -0.25 7.14
C SER A 94 0.19 -0.65 8.31
N ASN A 95 0.95 0.29 8.87
CA ASN A 95 1.80 0.07 10.05
C ASN A 95 1.02 -0.22 11.36
N ARG A 96 -0.32 -0.13 11.35
CA ARG A 96 -1.20 -0.37 12.51
C ARG A 96 -2.07 -1.61 12.34
N VAL A 97 -1.85 -2.36 11.27
CA VAL A 97 -2.49 -3.64 11.00
C VAL A 97 -1.47 -4.75 11.23
N LEU A 98 -1.73 -5.62 12.19
CA LEU A 98 -0.87 -6.77 12.41
C LEU A 98 -1.27 -7.92 11.48
N THR A 99 -0.32 -8.37 10.66
CA THR A 99 -0.50 -9.53 9.78
C THR A 99 0.09 -10.80 10.39
N LEU A 100 -0.72 -11.85 10.45
CA LEU A 100 -0.36 -13.14 11.01
C LEU A 100 -0.54 -14.26 9.97
N VAL A 101 0.21 -15.34 10.15
CA VAL A 101 0.00 -16.63 9.49
C VAL A 101 -0.12 -17.69 10.58
N ASN A 102 -1.25 -18.39 10.61
CA ASN A 102 -1.59 -19.39 11.63
C ASN A 102 -1.36 -18.85 13.06
N GLY A 103 -1.77 -17.60 13.31
CA GLY A 103 -1.65 -16.93 14.62
C GLY A 103 -0.26 -16.38 14.97
N GLN A 104 0.76 -16.54 14.12
CA GLN A 104 2.13 -16.10 14.34
C GLN A 104 2.49 -14.97 13.35
N ARG A 105 3.34 -14.01 13.80
CA ARG A 105 3.76 -12.88 12.94
C ARG A 105 4.34 -13.36 11.61
N LEU A 106 3.98 -12.65 10.52
CA LEU A 106 4.47 -12.98 9.18
C LEU A 106 5.89 -12.44 8.96
N LEU A 107 6.06 -11.14 9.03
CA LEU A 107 7.27 -10.38 8.74
C LEU A 107 7.39 -9.21 9.72
N PRO A 108 8.55 -8.51 9.78
CA PRO A 108 8.61 -7.17 10.37
C PRO A 108 7.59 -6.25 9.68
N THR A 109 6.89 -5.41 10.45
CA THR A 109 5.79 -4.59 9.93
C THR A 109 6.21 -3.68 8.78
N GLN A 110 7.45 -3.15 8.80
CA GLN A 110 7.99 -2.28 7.74
C GLN A 110 8.32 -3.01 6.44
N ALA A 111 8.54 -4.31 6.52
CA ALA A 111 8.83 -5.17 5.36
C ALA A 111 7.61 -6.04 5.00
N MET A 112 6.42 -5.62 5.44
CA MET A 112 5.19 -6.36 5.17
C MET A 112 4.89 -6.39 3.67
N ASP A 113 4.71 -7.62 3.18
CA ASP A 113 4.30 -7.87 1.80
C ASP A 113 3.36 -9.08 1.76
N LEU A 114 2.09 -8.81 1.46
CA LEU A 114 1.07 -9.87 1.35
C LEU A 114 1.27 -10.77 0.14
N ASN A 115 2.08 -10.35 -0.81
CA ASN A 115 2.50 -11.19 -1.93
C ASN A 115 3.24 -12.46 -1.49
N PHE A 116 3.79 -12.46 -0.27
CA PHE A 116 4.46 -13.62 0.32
C PHE A 116 3.50 -14.78 0.61
N ILE A 117 2.18 -14.55 0.64
CA ILE A 117 1.18 -15.57 0.93
C ILE A 117 0.51 -16.01 -0.38
N PRO A 118 0.75 -17.26 -0.88
CA PRO A 118 0.05 -17.76 -2.06
C PRO A 118 -1.44 -17.97 -1.75
N SER A 119 -2.33 -17.35 -2.52
CA SER A 119 -3.78 -17.43 -2.32
C SER A 119 -4.32 -18.87 -2.37
N ALA A 120 -3.69 -19.76 -3.14
CA ALA A 120 -4.10 -21.16 -3.32
C ALA A 120 -3.97 -22.01 -2.05
N ILE A 121 -3.05 -21.66 -1.13
CA ILE A 121 -2.90 -22.40 0.14
C ILE A 121 -3.67 -21.79 1.30
N VAL A 122 -4.31 -20.62 1.09
CA VAL A 122 -5.14 -20.00 2.13
C VAL A 122 -6.44 -20.77 2.28
N GLU A 123 -6.78 -21.14 3.49
CA GLU A 123 -8.04 -21.75 3.86
C GLU A 123 -9.09 -20.68 4.17
N ARG A 124 -8.71 -19.70 4.98
CA ARG A 124 -9.51 -18.51 5.30
C ARG A 124 -8.64 -17.37 5.78
N VAL A 125 -9.18 -16.17 5.74
CA VAL A 125 -8.58 -14.96 6.32
C VAL A 125 -9.50 -14.45 7.41
N ASP A 126 -9.00 -14.39 8.63
CA ASP A 126 -9.71 -13.87 9.78
C ASP A 126 -9.28 -12.41 10.02
N ILE A 127 -10.26 -11.50 10.05
CA ILE A 127 -10.05 -10.06 10.22
C ILE A 127 -10.72 -9.64 11.52
N VAL A 128 -9.90 -9.38 12.56
CA VAL A 128 -10.37 -8.79 13.81
C VAL A 128 -10.25 -7.28 13.68
N THR A 129 -11.37 -6.60 13.82
CA THR A 129 -11.42 -5.14 13.75
C THR A 129 -11.44 -4.52 15.14
N GLY A 130 -10.44 -3.70 15.43
CA GLY A 130 -10.22 -3.07 16.74
C GLY A 130 -8.92 -3.51 17.39
N GLY A 131 -8.53 -2.85 18.47
CA GLY A 131 -7.26 -3.10 19.15
C GLY A 131 -7.15 -4.53 19.68
N ALA A 132 -6.04 -5.21 19.34
CA ALA A 132 -5.73 -6.56 19.80
C ALA A 132 -4.31 -6.67 20.38
N SER A 133 -3.71 -5.53 20.77
CA SER A 133 -2.33 -5.50 21.27
C SER A 133 -2.15 -6.23 22.60
N ALA A 134 -3.18 -6.37 23.40
CA ALA A 134 -3.11 -7.18 24.63
C ALA A 134 -2.83 -8.67 24.31
N VAL A 135 -3.36 -9.18 23.19
CA VAL A 135 -3.16 -10.58 22.75
C VAL A 135 -1.88 -10.76 21.95
N TYR A 136 -1.64 -9.89 20.96
CA TYR A 136 -0.60 -10.10 19.93
C TYR A 136 0.57 -9.12 20.01
N GLY A 137 0.56 -8.18 20.97
CA GLY A 137 1.61 -7.16 21.13
C GLY A 137 1.43 -5.97 20.19
N SER A 138 2.49 -5.16 20.03
CA SER A 138 2.52 -3.97 19.18
C SER A 138 2.02 -4.24 17.76
N ASP A 139 1.57 -3.18 17.08
CA ASP A 139 1.12 -3.10 15.68
C ASP A 139 -0.35 -3.52 15.46
N ALA A 140 -1.02 -4.12 16.43
CA ALA A 140 -2.44 -4.48 16.36
C ALA A 140 -3.36 -3.35 16.91
N LEU A 141 -3.19 -2.10 16.42
CA LEU A 141 -4.00 -0.96 16.86
C LEU A 141 -5.34 -0.89 16.11
N SER A 142 -5.31 -0.96 14.79
CA SER A 142 -6.51 -0.97 13.95
C SER A 142 -7.17 -2.34 13.88
N GLY A 143 -6.38 -3.39 14.07
CA GLY A 143 -6.83 -4.78 14.06
C GLY A 143 -5.75 -5.76 13.64
N VAL A 144 -6.21 -6.99 13.39
CA VAL A 144 -5.37 -8.13 12.99
C VAL A 144 -5.94 -8.76 11.72
N VAL A 145 -5.08 -9.10 10.77
CA VAL A 145 -5.39 -9.94 9.60
C VAL A 145 -4.62 -11.23 9.73
N ASN A 146 -5.31 -12.33 10.03
CA ASN A 146 -4.70 -13.63 10.25
C ASN A 146 -5.04 -14.57 9.10
N PHE A 147 -4.03 -15.03 8.38
CA PHE A 147 -4.14 -15.99 7.30
C PHE A 147 -4.01 -17.40 7.86
N ILE A 148 -5.10 -18.15 7.80
CA ILE A 148 -5.10 -19.57 8.15
C ILE A 148 -4.79 -20.35 6.87
N LEU A 149 -3.66 -21.06 6.89
CA LEU A 149 -3.17 -21.82 5.75
C LEU A 149 -3.56 -23.30 5.88
N ARG A 150 -3.69 -23.98 4.74
CA ARG A 150 -3.85 -25.43 4.66
C ARG A 150 -2.51 -26.10 4.96
N ASP A 151 -2.18 -26.23 6.20
CA ASP A 151 -0.90 -26.76 6.68
C ASP A 151 -0.91 -28.30 6.87
N LYS A 152 -2.10 -28.94 6.82
CA LYS A 152 -2.28 -30.40 6.80
C LYS A 152 -3.08 -30.78 5.55
N LEU A 153 -2.39 -31.32 4.55
CA LEU A 153 -2.99 -31.84 3.32
C LEU A 153 -2.73 -33.35 3.25
N ASP A 154 -3.67 -34.10 2.69
CA ASP A 154 -3.44 -35.49 2.27
C ASP A 154 -3.86 -35.62 0.80
N GLY A 155 -2.88 -35.87 -0.08
CA GLY A 155 -3.07 -35.91 -1.52
C GLY A 155 -2.38 -34.74 -2.26
N PHE A 156 -2.72 -34.59 -3.53
CA PHE A 156 -2.18 -33.58 -4.44
C PHE A 156 -3.25 -32.57 -4.82
N ARG A 157 -2.88 -31.31 -4.91
CA ARG A 157 -3.73 -30.23 -5.39
C ARG A 157 -2.92 -29.31 -6.33
N LEU A 158 -3.50 -29.02 -7.50
CA LEU A 158 -3.01 -28.05 -8.45
C LEU A 158 -4.10 -27.00 -8.70
N ASP A 159 -3.75 -25.73 -8.50
CA ASP A 159 -4.57 -24.58 -8.84
C ASP A 159 -3.88 -23.80 -9.96
N ALA A 160 -4.55 -23.62 -11.10
CA ALA A 160 -4.06 -22.80 -12.20
C ALA A 160 -5.13 -21.78 -12.59
N GLN A 161 -4.72 -20.55 -12.83
CA GLN A 161 -5.62 -19.46 -13.25
C GLN A 161 -4.91 -18.53 -14.22
N THR A 162 -5.62 -18.08 -15.24
CA THR A 162 -5.20 -16.98 -16.12
C THR A 162 -6.29 -15.93 -16.19
N SER A 163 -5.89 -14.68 -16.39
CA SER A 163 -6.82 -13.57 -16.60
C SER A 163 -6.24 -12.52 -17.52
N ILE A 164 -7.12 -11.75 -18.16
CA ILE A 164 -6.76 -10.66 -19.05
C ILE A 164 -7.75 -9.51 -18.86
N ALA A 165 -7.29 -8.27 -18.98
CA ALA A 165 -8.16 -7.12 -19.06
C ALA A 165 -8.70 -6.96 -20.48
N ASP A 166 -9.99 -6.70 -20.62
CA ASP A 166 -10.75 -6.45 -21.84
C ASP A 166 -11.46 -5.12 -21.68
N HIS A 167 -11.02 -4.09 -22.42
CA HIS A 167 -11.51 -2.73 -22.22
C HIS A 167 -11.79 -2.01 -23.53
N THR A 168 -12.94 -1.33 -23.57
CA THR A 168 -13.35 -0.45 -24.67
C THR A 168 -13.15 1.00 -24.27
N ASN A 169 -12.27 1.70 -24.99
CA ASN A 169 -11.99 3.11 -24.81
C ASN A 169 -12.98 3.93 -25.65
N ASP A 170 -14.08 4.35 -25.06
CA ASP A 170 -15.19 5.07 -25.72
C ASP A 170 -15.53 6.43 -25.07
N ASN A 171 -14.68 6.91 -24.15
CA ASN A 171 -14.88 8.20 -23.48
C ASN A 171 -14.60 9.37 -24.44
N GLY A 172 -15.61 9.77 -25.21
CA GLY A 172 -15.51 10.83 -26.21
C GLY A 172 -15.03 12.18 -25.65
N PHE A 173 -15.34 12.49 -24.37
CA PHE A 173 -14.89 13.71 -23.71
C PHE A 173 -13.37 13.71 -23.50
N LEU A 174 -12.81 12.68 -22.88
CA LEU A 174 -11.36 12.58 -22.64
C LEU A 174 -10.59 12.42 -23.96
N ARG A 175 -11.10 11.62 -24.89
CA ARG A 175 -10.49 11.46 -26.23
C ARG A 175 -10.45 12.80 -26.99
N GLY A 176 -11.50 13.60 -26.86
CA GLY A 176 -11.55 14.96 -27.43
C GLY A 176 -10.48 15.88 -26.86
N ILE A 177 -10.23 15.84 -25.56
CA ILE A 177 -9.17 16.62 -24.89
C ILE A 177 -7.78 16.19 -25.39
N VAL A 178 -7.52 14.87 -25.45
CA VAL A 178 -6.24 14.30 -25.90
C VAL A 178 -5.97 14.68 -27.38
N SER A 179 -6.95 14.44 -28.26
CA SER A 179 -6.80 14.74 -29.70
C SER A 179 -6.73 16.25 -29.97
N GLY A 180 -7.50 17.07 -29.24
CA GLY A 180 -7.46 18.53 -29.35
C GLY A 180 -6.08 19.12 -28.99
N ARG A 181 -5.29 18.39 -28.21
CA ARG A 181 -3.90 18.73 -27.89
C ARG A 181 -2.90 18.22 -28.94
N GLY A 182 -3.35 17.45 -29.92
CA GLY A 182 -2.51 16.79 -30.91
C GLY A 182 -1.78 15.54 -30.38
N TYR A 183 -2.24 14.99 -29.25
CA TYR A 183 -1.68 13.75 -28.69
C TYR A 183 -2.42 12.52 -29.26
N GLN A 184 -1.73 11.36 -29.21
CA GLN A 184 -2.32 10.10 -29.60
C GLN A 184 -3.34 9.65 -28.54
N THR A 185 -4.56 9.35 -28.98
CA THR A 185 -5.60 8.76 -28.14
C THR A 185 -5.30 7.29 -27.85
N ALA A 186 -5.84 6.76 -26.77
CA ALA A 186 -5.79 5.33 -26.49
C ALA A 186 -6.42 4.52 -27.66
N PRO A 187 -5.96 3.26 -27.93
CA PRO A 187 -6.64 2.36 -28.88
C PRO A 187 -8.11 2.21 -28.51
N SER A 188 -9.00 2.06 -29.49
CA SER A 188 -10.46 1.97 -29.22
C SER A 188 -10.83 0.74 -28.38
N HIS A 189 -10.05 -0.33 -28.47
CA HIS A 189 -10.23 -1.56 -27.72
C HIS A 189 -8.87 -2.20 -27.42
N VAL A 190 -8.73 -2.77 -26.23
CA VAL A 190 -7.48 -3.41 -25.78
C VAL A 190 -7.74 -4.71 -25.05
N PHE A 191 -6.82 -5.66 -25.26
CA PHE A 191 -6.63 -6.85 -24.46
C PHE A 191 -5.22 -6.81 -23.91
N ASP A 192 -5.05 -6.52 -22.61
CA ASP A 192 -3.74 -6.35 -21.98
C ASP A 192 -3.72 -6.77 -20.51
N GLY A 193 -2.61 -6.55 -19.82
CA GLY A 193 -2.48 -6.80 -18.38
C GLY A 193 -2.73 -8.27 -18.01
N GLY A 194 -2.25 -9.20 -18.83
CA GLY A 194 -2.37 -10.63 -18.59
C GLY A 194 -1.80 -11.02 -17.24
N LYS A 195 -2.46 -11.98 -16.56
CA LYS A 195 -1.95 -12.60 -15.34
C LYS A 195 -2.05 -14.09 -15.43
N GLN A 196 -1.02 -14.77 -14.95
CA GLN A 196 -0.93 -16.22 -14.86
C GLN A 196 -0.51 -16.60 -13.46
N ASP A 197 -1.14 -17.63 -12.89
CA ASP A 197 -0.85 -18.12 -11.55
C ASP A 197 -1.00 -19.65 -11.55
N ILE A 198 0.04 -20.35 -11.14
CA ILE A 198 0.05 -21.80 -11.03
C ILE A 198 0.62 -22.17 -9.67
N ASN A 199 -0.14 -22.90 -8.87
CA ASN A 199 0.27 -23.37 -7.56
C ASN A 199 0.00 -24.86 -7.43
N ALA A 200 1.00 -25.63 -7.00
CA ALA A 200 0.91 -27.04 -6.69
C ALA A 200 1.15 -27.25 -5.21
N SER A 201 0.39 -28.14 -4.58
CA SER A 201 0.63 -28.59 -3.21
C SER A 201 0.45 -30.09 -3.13
N PHE A 202 1.25 -30.72 -2.29
CA PHE A 202 1.21 -32.15 -2.01
C PHE A 202 1.40 -32.36 -0.52
N GLY A 203 0.56 -33.20 0.05
CA GLY A 203 0.68 -33.60 1.44
C GLY A 203 0.50 -35.09 1.61
N LYS A 204 1.13 -35.62 2.67
CA LYS A 204 0.99 -37.04 3.03
C LYS A 204 0.98 -37.19 4.53
N THR A 205 -0.06 -37.94 4.95
CA THR A 205 -0.18 -38.43 6.35
C THR A 205 0.44 -39.80 6.46
N MET A 206 1.30 -39.99 7.44
CA MET A 206 2.12 -41.20 7.66
C MET A 206 2.17 -41.54 9.16
N LEU A 207 2.81 -42.66 9.50
CA LEU A 207 2.97 -43.16 10.89
C LEU A 207 1.63 -43.24 11.65
N ASP A 208 0.65 -43.85 11.04
CA ASP A 208 -0.73 -44.00 11.58
C ASP A 208 -1.40 -42.69 11.99
N GLY A 209 -1.21 -41.64 11.16
CA GLY A 209 -1.81 -40.32 11.36
C GLY A 209 -0.94 -39.35 12.13
N ARG A 210 0.18 -39.79 12.71
CA ARG A 210 1.03 -38.98 13.60
C ARG A 210 1.97 -38.02 12.88
N LEU A 211 2.33 -38.29 11.62
CA LEU A 211 3.18 -37.40 10.82
C LEU A 211 2.41 -36.92 9.59
N ASN A 212 2.25 -35.61 9.46
CA ASN A 212 1.82 -34.98 8.21
C ASN A 212 2.92 -34.06 7.70
N ILE A 213 3.25 -34.20 6.42
CA ILE A 213 4.14 -33.30 5.70
C ILE A 213 3.37 -32.74 4.51
N THR A 214 3.26 -31.42 4.43
CA THR A 214 2.65 -30.70 3.31
C THR A 214 3.71 -29.80 2.67
N VAL A 215 3.88 -29.89 1.34
CA VAL A 215 4.77 -29.03 0.56
C VAL A 215 3.98 -28.30 -0.49
N TYR A 216 4.42 -27.09 -0.85
CA TYR A 216 3.82 -26.33 -1.94
C TYR A 216 4.86 -25.55 -2.73
N GLY A 217 4.52 -25.22 -3.95
CA GLY A 217 5.29 -24.31 -4.80
C GLY A 217 4.39 -23.68 -5.85
N GLY A 218 4.76 -22.46 -6.25
CA GLY A 218 3.96 -21.70 -7.21
C GLY A 218 4.77 -20.72 -8.01
N TYR A 219 4.21 -20.34 -9.13
CA TYR A 219 4.69 -19.29 -10.02
C TYR A 219 3.56 -18.38 -10.40
N ARG A 220 3.84 -17.07 -10.38
CA ARG A 220 2.94 -16.02 -10.85
C ARG A 220 3.67 -15.08 -11.79
N ARG A 221 2.96 -14.66 -12.84
CA ARG A 221 3.39 -13.61 -13.75
C ARG A 221 2.27 -12.62 -13.94
N THR A 222 2.62 -11.33 -13.92
CA THR A 222 1.75 -10.21 -14.26
C THR A 222 2.40 -9.39 -15.36
N ASP A 223 1.71 -9.19 -16.47
CA ASP A 223 2.19 -8.35 -17.57
C ASP A 223 1.91 -6.87 -17.24
N PRO A 224 2.79 -5.94 -17.62
CA PRO A 224 2.61 -4.51 -17.38
C PRO A 224 1.52 -3.93 -18.27
N VAL A 225 0.94 -2.82 -17.84
CA VAL A 225 0.00 -2.01 -18.63
C VAL A 225 0.47 -0.57 -18.66
N LEU A 226 0.56 0.00 -19.86
CA LEU A 226 0.89 1.42 -20.05
C LEU A 226 -0.34 2.32 -19.88
N GLN A 227 -0.15 3.53 -19.37
CA GLN A 227 -1.20 4.54 -19.26
C GLN A 227 -1.77 4.94 -20.63
N SER A 228 -0.97 4.84 -21.71
CA SER A 228 -1.42 5.11 -23.10
C SER A 228 -2.54 4.20 -23.58
N THR A 229 -2.82 3.08 -22.89
CA THR A 229 -3.84 2.11 -23.31
C THR A 229 -5.22 2.39 -22.71
N ARG A 230 -5.39 3.45 -21.95
CA ARG A 230 -6.68 3.86 -21.33
C ARG A 230 -6.99 5.33 -21.59
N ASP A 231 -8.22 5.63 -21.93
CA ASP A 231 -8.66 7.02 -22.16
C ASP A 231 -8.44 7.92 -20.94
N VAL A 232 -8.65 7.40 -19.74
CA VAL A 232 -8.50 8.14 -18.48
C VAL A 232 -7.04 8.57 -18.23
N SER A 233 -6.08 7.87 -18.80
CA SER A 233 -4.64 8.06 -18.50
C SER A 233 -3.78 8.37 -19.73
N ALA A 234 -4.37 8.61 -20.89
CA ALA A 234 -3.61 8.88 -22.13
C ALA A 234 -2.86 10.22 -22.11
N CYS A 235 -3.25 11.15 -21.26
CA CYS A 235 -2.44 12.34 -20.93
C CYS A 235 -2.55 12.68 -19.43
N ALA A 236 -1.56 13.38 -18.90
CA ALA A 236 -1.66 13.97 -17.56
C ALA A 236 -2.72 15.08 -17.59
N LEU A 237 -3.82 14.91 -16.87
CA LEU A 237 -4.91 15.87 -16.82
C LEU A 237 -4.61 16.97 -15.80
N ASN A 238 -4.83 18.21 -16.20
CA ASN A 238 -4.93 19.37 -15.33
C ASN A 238 -6.38 19.86 -15.27
N SER A 239 -6.77 20.41 -14.14
CA SER A 239 -8.07 21.11 -14.01
C SER A 239 -8.07 22.39 -14.84
N ALA A 240 -9.20 22.67 -15.46
CA ALA A 240 -9.45 23.89 -16.21
C ALA A 240 -10.91 24.35 -15.98
N SER A 241 -11.20 24.74 -14.73
CA SER A 241 -12.54 25.09 -14.24
C SER A 241 -13.54 23.94 -14.38
N THR A 242 -14.41 23.95 -15.38
CA THR A 242 -15.44 22.93 -15.61
C THR A 242 -15.04 21.81 -16.59
N THR A 243 -13.79 21.82 -17.06
CA THR A 243 -13.23 20.84 -17.99
C THR A 243 -11.83 20.41 -17.55
N PHE A 244 -11.25 19.43 -18.25
CA PHE A 244 -9.84 19.12 -18.16
C PHE A 244 -9.05 19.66 -19.34
N ALA A 245 -7.74 19.83 -19.15
CA ALA A 245 -6.78 20.04 -20.21
C ALA A 245 -5.65 19.03 -20.10
N CYS A 246 -5.07 18.59 -21.24
CA CYS A 246 -3.83 17.84 -21.20
C CYS A 246 -2.69 18.77 -20.76
N GLY A 247 -2.15 18.50 -19.57
CA GLY A 247 -1.00 19.15 -18.98
C GLY A 247 0.29 18.33 -19.20
N GLY A 248 1.08 18.25 -18.17
CA GLY A 248 2.31 17.49 -18.15
C GLY A 248 3.46 18.23 -17.49
N SER A 249 4.69 17.81 -17.79
CA SER A 249 5.89 18.34 -17.16
C SER A 249 6.44 19.56 -17.91
N SER A 250 6.90 20.56 -17.18
CA SER A 250 7.70 21.67 -17.73
C SER A 250 9.11 21.24 -18.14
N ASN A 251 9.58 20.05 -17.71
CA ASN A 251 10.76 19.43 -18.31
C ASN A 251 10.35 18.85 -19.67
N THR A 252 10.60 19.59 -20.73
CA THR A 252 10.15 19.32 -22.09
C THR A 252 11.33 19.07 -23.04
N PRO A 253 11.16 18.33 -24.14
CA PRO A 253 12.21 18.18 -25.16
C PRO A 253 12.59 19.49 -25.88
N PHE A 254 11.80 20.54 -25.70
CA PHE A 254 12.16 21.91 -26.16
C PHE A 254 13.08 22.64 -25.17
N GLY A 255 13.25 22.10 -23.95
CA GLY A 255 13.97 22.76 -22.87
C GLY A 255 13.16 23.88 -22.20
N THR A 256 13.37 24.02 -20.91
CA THR A 256 12.88 25.16 -20.11
C THR A 256 14.08 25.75 -19.42
N PHE A 257 14.28 27.07 -19.58
CA PHE A 257 15.44 27.78 -19.10
C PHE A 257 15.02 28.95 -18.23
N THR A 258 15.72 29.18 -17.12
CA THR A 258 15.62 30.45 -16.36
C THR A 258 17.05 30.89 -16.01
N PRO A 259 17.62 31.84 -16.74
CA PRO A 259 18.91 32.43 -16.38
C PRO A 259 18.83 33.05 -14.99
N LEU A 260 19.86 32.82 -14.16
CA LEU A 260 19.97 33.44 -12.83
C LEU A 260 20.73 34.77 -12.86
N GLY A 261 21.21 35.20 -14.05
CA GLY A 261 21.86 36.43 -14.32
C GLY A 261 21.80 36.78 -15.80
N GLY A 262 22.37 37.90 -16.21
CA GLY A 262 22.36 38.38 -17.59
C GLY A 262 21.04 39.10 -17.98
N PRO A 263 20.85 39.39 -19.29
CA PRO A 263 19.73 40.24 -19.75
C PRO A 263 18.33 39.65 -19.50
N LEU A 264 18.22 38.34 -19.47
CA LEU A 264 16.93 37.64 -19.29
C LEU A 264 16.83 36.91 -17.93
N ALA A 265 17.54 37.41 -16.93
CA ALA A 265 17.49 36.86 -15.57
C ALA A 265 16.05 36.77 -15.05
N GLY A 266 15.69 35.62 -14.46
CA GLY A 266 14.36 35.34 -13.88
C GLY A 266 13.25 35.02 -14.90
N GLN A 267 13.50 35.17 -16.21
CA GLN A 267 12.50 34.87 -17.23
C GLN A 267 12.46 33.36 -17.53
N LYS A 268 11.27 32.78 -17.57
CA LYS A 268 11.07 31.39 -17.96
C LYS A 268 10.97 31.29 -19.49
N LEU A 269 11.93 30.62 -20.10
CA LEU A 269 12.13 30.58 -21.54
C LEU A 269 12.13 29.17 -22.08
N THR A 270 11.97 29.03 -23.40
CA THR A 270 12.05 27.72 -24.10
C THR A 270 12.62 27.92 -25.50
N ASN A 271 13.16 26.85 -26.12
CA ASN A 271 13.56 26.89 -27.52
C ASN A 271 12.35 27.04 -28.44
N SER A 272 12.44 27.93 -29.41
CA SER A 272 11.40 28.12 -30.42
C SER A 272 11.16 26.85 -31.24
N ARG A 273 9.91 26.63 -31.63
CA ARG A 273 9.47 25.48 -32.47
C ARG A 273 9.83 25.61 -33.95
N ASP A 274 10.18 26.81 -34.40
CA ASP A 274 10.48 27.10 -35.81
C ASP A 274 11.88 26.73 -36.25
N GLY A 275 12.71 26.17 -35.32
CA GLY A 275 14.09 25.76 -35.59
C GLY A 275 15.08 26.95 -35.64
N SER A 276 14.66 28.17 -35.36
CA SER A 276 15.52 29.38 -35.40
C SER A 276 16.65 29.36 -34.36
N LYS A 277 16.65 28.42 -33.42
CA LYS A 277 17.58 28.38 -32.25
C LYS A 277 17.58 29.67 -31.45
N THR A 278 16.39 30.25 -31.25
CA THR A 278 16.14 31.39 -30.36
C THR A 278 15.30 30.94 -29.16
N TRP A 279 15.43 31.68 -28.06
CA TRP A 279 14.58 31.48 -26.91
C TRP A 279 13.33 32.37 -27.00
N VAL A 280 12.19 31.78 -26.65
CA VAL A 280 10.88 32.45 -26.54
C VAL A 280 10.32 32.27 -25.12
N PRO A 281 9.40 33.11 -24.65
CA PRO A 281 8.70 32.85 -23.37
C PRO A 281 8.06 31.49 -23.34
N TYR A 282 8.24 30.78 -22.21
CA TYR A 282 7.61 29.46 -21.99
C TYR A 282 6.13 29.64 -21.68
N ASP A 283 5.29 28.83 -22.28
CA ASP A 283 3.88 28.68 -21.92
C ASP A 283 3.47 27.20 -21.83
N SER A 284 2.23 26.94 -21.37
CA SER A 284 1.71 25.60 -21.15
C SER A 284 1.60 24.75 -22.43
N THR A 285 1.70 25.36 -23.62
CA THR A 285 1.69 24.61 -24.88
C THR A 285 2.96 23.79 -25.11
N TYR A 286 4.04 24.09 -24.38
CA TYR A 286 5.31 23.37 -24.41
C TYR A 286 5.38 22.18 -23.43
N THR A 287 4.39 21.99 -22.56
CA THR A 287 4.41 20.87 -21.60
C THR A 287 4.59 19.50 -22.29
N TYR A 288 5.32 18.63 -21.62
CA TYR A 288 5.56 17.25 -22.08
C TYR A 288 4.56 16.30 -21.44
N ASN A 289 3.77 15.59 -22.26
CA ASN A 289 2.90 14.53 -21.77
C ASN A 289 3.76 13.28 -21.42
N TYR A 290 3.98 13.06 -20.12
CA TYR A 290 4.73 11.91 -19.62
C TYR A 290 3.88 10.65 -19.46
N ALA A 291 2.55 10.80 -19.40
CA ALA A 291 1.63 9.71 -19.06
C ALA A 291 1.72 8.48 -19.98
N PRO A 292 1.81 8.61 -21.32
CA PRO A 292 1.79 7.45 -22.20
C PRO A 292 2.86 6.39 -21.94
N LEU A 293 3.98 6.79 -21.34
CA LEU A 293 5.13 5.92 -21.08
C LEU A 293 5.16 5.38 -19.65
N ASN A 294 4.30 5.88 -18.77
CA ASN A 294 4.18 5.42 -17.40
C ASN A 294 3.38 4.10 -17.34
N TYR A 295 3.74 3.22 -16.41
CA TYR A 295 2.94 2.04 -16.13
C TYR A 295 1.69 2.39 -15.32
N PHE A 296 0.56 1.80 -15.69
CA PHE A 296 -0.69 1.79 -14.93
C PHE A 296 -0.78 0.54 -14.03
N GLN A 297 -0.21 -0.57 -14.48
CA GLN A 297 0.04 -1.79 -13.72
C GLN A 297 1.50 -2.18 -13.91
N ARG A 298 2.20 -2.49 -12.82
CA ARG A 298 3.59 -3.00 -12.86
C ARG A 298 3.61 -4.44 -13.35
N SER A 299 4.74 -4.85 -13.94
CA SER A 299 5.02 -6.27 -14.14
C SER A 299 5.46 -6.92 -12.82
N ASP A 300 5.28 -8.24 -12.75
CA ASP A 300 5.62 -9.04 -11.59
C ASP A 300 5.93 -10.48 -12.05
N ASP A 301 7.09 -10.99 -11.69
CA ASP A 301 7.48 -12.39 -11.83
C ASP A 301 7.81 -12.93 -10.44
N ARG A 302 7.01 -13.90 -9.94
CA ARG A 302 7.10 -14.37 -8.57
C ARG A 302 7.14 -15.87 -8.47
N TYR A 303 8.09 -16.34 -7.67
CA TYR A 303 8.21 -17.73 -7.25
C TYR A 303 7.96 -17.84 -5.76
N ASN A 304 7.19 -18.84 -5.35
CA ASN A 304 6.99 -19.16 -3.94
C ASN A 304 7.11 -20.66 -3.71
N ALA A 305 7.58 -21.04 -2.53
CA ALA A 305 7.68 -22.42 -2.10
C ALA A 305 7.62 -22.51 -0.59
N GLY A 306 7.18 -23.67 -0.08
CA GLY A 306 7.21 -23.87 1.37
C GLY A 306 6.81 -25.28 1.76
N ALA A 307 6.92 -25.53 3.08
CA ALA A 307 6.58 -26.82 3.67
C ALA A 307 6.01 -26.61 5.07
N PHE A 308 5.12 -27.50 5.46
CA PHE A 308 4.60 -27.64 6.81
C PHE A 308 4.82 -29.07 7.29
N VAL A 309 5.15 -29.23 8.56
CA VAL A 309 5.38 -30.51 9.21
C VAL A 309 4.66 -30.52 10.54
N HIS A 310 3.93 -31.60 10.79
CA HIS A 310 3.26 -31.91 12.05
C HIS A 310 3.62 -33.34 12.45
N LEU A 311 4.27 -33.49 13.60
CA LEU A 311 4.71 -34.79 14.15
C LEU A 311 4.20 -34.93 15.58
N GLU A 312 3.17 -35.73 15.77
CA GLU A 312 2.65 -36.11 17.07
C GLU A 312 3.50 -37.26 17.65
N LEU A 313 4.32 -36.93 18.65
CA LEU A 313 5.10 -37.92 19.40
C LEU A 313 4.21 -38.60 20.46
N SER A 314 3.36 -37.81 21.10
CA SER A 314 2.37 -38.23 22.10
C SER A 314 1.34 -37.09 22.28
N LYS A 315 0.27 -37.33 23.05
CA LYS A 315 -0.67 -36.27 23.44
C LYS A 315 0.03 -35.10 24.16
N ALA A 316 1.14 -35.37 24.85
CA ALA A 316 1.93 -34.37 25.56
C ALA A 316 2.94 -33.62 24.66
N ALA A 317 3.18 -34.07 23.42
CA ALA A 317 4.18 -33.46 22.55
C ALA A 317 3.87 -33.65 21.06
N GLU A 318 3.50 -32.57 20.38
CA GLU A 318 3.47 -32.41 18.92
C GLU A 318 4.58 -31.44 18.53
N ILE A 319 5.50 -31.86 17.66
CA ILE A 319 6.45 -30.97 17.00
C ILE A 319 5.78 -30.47 15.72
N TYR A 320 5.78 -29.18 15.53
CA TYR A 320 5.27 -28.56 14.31
C TYR A 320 6.28 -27.57 13.74
N GLY A 321 6.24 -27.40 12.42
CA GLY A 321 7.16 -26.47 11.77
C GLY A 321 6.64 -25.99 10.44
N SER A 322 7.15 -24.83 10.02
CA SER A 322 6.86 -24.27 8.70
C SER A 322 8.08 -23.59 8.11
N TYR A 323 8.23 -23.71 6.81
CA TYR A 323 9.16 -22.91 6.00
C TYR A 323 8.41 -22.29 4.83
N MET A 324 8.64 -21.01 4.61
CA MET A 324 8.06 -20.27 3.49
C MET A 324 9.17 -19.46 2.83
N TYR A 325 9.16 -19.44 1.50
CA TYR A 325 10.08 -18.70 0.64
C TYR A 325 9.34 -17.97 -0.47
N MET A 326 9.81 -16.78 -0.84
CA MET A 326 9.39 -16.05 -2.02
C MET A 326 10.58 -15.33 -2.65
N ASP A 327 10.66 -15.36 -3.99
CA ASP A 327 11.48 -14.47 -4.82
C ASP A 327 10.52 -13.74 -5.76
N ASP A 328 10.44 -12.42 -5.59
CA ASP A 328 9.56 -11.53 -6.34
C ASP A 328 10.41 -10.48 -7.06
N ARG A 329 10.22 -10.36 -8.36
CA ARG A 329 10.83 -9.33 -9.19
C ARG A 329 9.77 -8.55 -9.92
N SER A 330 9.65 -7.28 -9.60
CA SER A 330 8.73 -6.37 -10.24
C SER A 330 9.43 -5.18 -10.86
N PHE A 331 8.85 -4.67 -11.97
CA PHE A 331 9.37 -3.51 -12.66
C PHE A 331 8.32 -2.40 -12.66
N SER A 332 8.74 -1.20 -12.27
CA SER A 332 8.00 0.01 -12.55
C SER A 332 8.68 0.81 -13.67
N GLN A 333 7.88 1.57 -14.41
CA GLN A 333 8.38 2.39 -15.50
C GLN A 333 7.68 3.73 -15.51
N VAL A 334 8.48 4.79 -15.68
CA VAL A 334 7.98 6.15 -15.91
C VAL A 334 8.72 6.77 -17.10
N ALA A 335 8.19 7.87 -17.61
CA ALA A 335 8.76 8.59 -18.75
C ALA A 335 10.27 8.82 -18.62
N PRO A 336 10.99 9.03 -19.75
CA PRO A 336 12.43 9.27 -19.75
C PRO A 336 12.87 10.33 -18.76
N SER A 337 14.10 10.26 -18.28
CA SER A 337 14.66 11.24 -17.36
C SER A 337 14.80 12.62 -18.00
N ALA A 338 15.23 13.59 -17.23
CA ALA A 338 15.45 14.97 -17.66
C ALA A 338 16.67 15.57 -16.93
N LEU A 339 17.26 16.61 -17.50
CA LEU A 339 17.82 17.64 -16.65
C LEU A 339 16.61 18.29 -15.95
N TRP A 340 16.58 18.24 -14.63
CA TRP A 340 15.40 18.64 -13.88
C TRP A 340 15.39 20.15 -13.66
N PHE A 341 14.33 20.81 -14.12
CA PHE A 341 14.11 22.22 -13.88
C PHE A 341 14.10 22.51 -12.37
N GLY A 342 14.95 23.41 -11.93
CA GLY A 342 15.19 23.67 -10.49
C GLY A 342 16.61 23.30 -10.05
N GLN A 343 17.30 22.45 -10.81
CA GLN A 343 18.75 22.30 -10.67
C GLN A 343 19.45 23.47 -11.37
N THR A 344 20.39 24.07 -10.66
CA THR A 344 21.25 25.11 -11.22
C THR A 344 22.40 24.47 -11.98
N TYR A 345 22.58 24.88 -13.23
CA TYR A 345 23.68 24.45 -14.07
C TYR A 345 24.51 25.68 -14.54
N ALA A 346 25.81 25.55 -14.52
CA ALA A 346 26.69 26.48 -15.15
C ALA A 346 26.85 26.17 -16.64
N VAL A 347 26.71 27.16 -17.53
CA VAL A 347 26.87 27.03 -18.97
C VAL A 347 27.96 28.04 -19.42
N THR A 348 28.88 27.56 -20.27
CA THR A 348 29.93 28.43 -20.84
C THR A 348 29.34 29.41 -21.86
N CYS A 349 29.72 30.67 -21.79
CA CYS A 349 29.17 31.72 -22.64
C CYS A 349 29.67 31.64 -24.11
N ASN A 350 30.71 30.85 -24.36
CA ASN A 350 31.19 30.48 -25.69
C ASN A 350 30.81 29.08 -26.12
N ASN A 351 29.78 28.48 -25.47
CA ASN A 351 29.31 27.15 -25.81
C ASN A 351 28.90 27.08 -27.29
N PRO A 352 29.58 26.28 -28.14
CA PRO A 352 29.34 26.27 -29.57
C PRO A 352 28.01 25.65 -30.00
N LEU A 353 27.31 25.00 -29.04
CA LEU A 353 25.98 24.45 -29.26
C LEU A 353 24.86 25.48 -29.18
N MET A 354 25.13 26.64 -28.56
CA MET A 354 24.23 27.79 -28.55
C MET A 354 24.36 28.62 -29.84
N SER A 355 23.26 29.17 -30.31
CA SER A 355 23.31 30.25 -31.31
C SER A 355 23.85 31.55 -30.68
N ALA A 356 24.30 32.48 -31.51
CA ALA A 356 24.74 33.81 -31.05
C ALA A 356 23.63 34.54 -30.29
N SER A 357 22.37 34.40 -30.70
CA SER A 357 21.19 34.93 -30.00
C SER A 357 21.02 34.34 -28.60
N GLN A 358 21.19 33.03 -28.44
CA GLN A 358 21.09 32.36 -27.14
C GLN A 358 22.25 32.71 -26.20
N GLN A 359 23.50 32.83 -26.76
CA GLN A 359 24.66 33.28 -25.99
C GLN A 359 24.43 34.70 -25.48
N GLN A 360 23.93 35.61 -26.35
CA GLN A 360 23.62 37.00 -25.96
C GLN A 360 22.50 37.06 -24.91
N SER A 361 21.47 36.23 -25.07
CA SER A 361 20.32 36.16 -24.12
C SER A 361 20.75 35.67 -22.74
N LEU A 362 21.65 34.65 -22.68
CA LEU A 362 22.14 34.08 -21.43
C LEU A 362 23.20 34.97 -20.77
N CYS A 363 24.17 35.40 -21.52
CA CYS A 363 25.41 35.93 -21.00
C CYS A 363 25.61 37.46 -21.20
N GLY A 364 24.79 38.11 -22.04
CA GLY A 364 24.91 39.53 -22.34
C GLY A 364 26.29 39.90 -22.83
N ALA A 365 26.96 40.83 -22.15
CA ALA A 365 28.32 41.33 -22.52
C ALA A 365 29.40 40.23 -22.44
N ALA A 366 29.17 39.12 -21.73
CA ALA A 366 30.11 37.98 -21.67
C ALA A 366 29.89 36.94 -22.79
N ALA A 367 28.93 37.15 -23.71
CA ALA A 367 28.68 36.24 -24.83
C ALA A 367 29.94 36.01 -25.67
N GLY A 368 30.17 34.73 -26.05
CA GLY A 368 31.38 34.35 -26.81
C GLY A 368 32.65 34.20 -25.99
N THR A 369 32.64 34.45 -24.69
CA THR A 369 33.81 34.29 -23.80
C THR A 369 33.77 32.97 -23.02
N ALA A 370 34.87 32.58 -22.40
CA ALA A 370 34.97 31.40 -21.54
C ALA A 370 34.29 31.56 -20.17
N ALA A 371 33.67 32.72 -19.90
CA ALA A 371 32.90 32.93 -18.68
C ALA A 371 31.73 31.94 -18.59
N THR A 372 31.23 31.70 -17.39
CA THR A 372 30.06 30.84 -17.15
C THR A 372 28.89 31.64 -16.61
N GLN A 373 27.69 31.25 -17.00
CA GLN A 373 26.45 31.81 -16.47
C GLN A 373 25.60 30.68 -15.86
N ASN A 374 25.14 30.89 -14.63
CA ASN A 374 24.23 29.98 -13.96
C ASN A 374 22.82 30.11 -14.54
N THR A 375 22.19 28.97 -14.83
CA THR A 375 20.81 28.93 -15.31
C THR A 375 20.14 27.66 -14.82
N LEU A 376 18.82 27.70 -14.62
CA LEU A 376 18.00 26.52 -14.39
C LEU A 376 17.67 25.92 -15.75
N ILE A 377 17.85 24.62 -15.88
CA ILE A 377 17.56 23.92 -17.12
C ILE A 377 16.66 22.73 -16.83
N GLY A 378 15.48 22.71 -17.46
CA GLY A 378 14.61 21.56 -17.55
C GLY A 378 14.63 21.03 -18.98
N TYR A 379 15.24 19.86 -19.22
CA TYR A 379 15.31 19.30 -20.56
C TYR A 379 15.02 17.78 -20.55
N ARG A 380 13.87 17.40 -21.11
CA ARG A 380 13.44 15.99 -21.17
C ARG A 380 14.27 15.24 -22.20
N LEU A 381 14.81 14.10 -21.81
CA LEU A 381 15.42 13.17 -22.74
C LEU A 381 14.32 12.52 -23.60
N GLY A 382 14.12 12.98 -24.81
CA GLY A 382 13.00 12.53 -25.68
C GLY A 382 13.43 12.22 -27.10
N GLY A 383 14.73 12.16 -27.38
CA GLY A 383 15.28 11.84 -28.70
C GLY A 383 15.31 10.33 -29.01
N SER A 384 15.63 9.98 -30.25
CA SER A 384 15.83 8.59 -30.68
C SER A 384 16.94 7.94 -29.82
N GLY A 385 16.65 6.77 -29.26
CA GLY A 385 17.59 6.01 -28.42
C GLY A 385 17.59 6.41 -26.96
N THR A 386 16.70 7.33 -26.51
CA THR A 386 16.47 7.57 -25.09
C THR A 386 15.53 6.50 -24.52
N LEU A 387 15.76 6.10 -23.26
CA LEU A 387 15.02 5.05 -22.59
C LEU A 387 14.13 5.64 -21.48
N PRO A 388 12.94 5.08 -21.22
CA PRO A 388 12.16 5.40 -20.04
C PRO A 388 12.95 5.03 -18.78
N ARG A 389 12.74 5.76 -17.69
CA ARG A 389 13.28 5.39 -16.39
C ARG A 389 12.60 4.12 -15.92
N ARG A 390 13.35 3.23 -15.35
CA ARG A 390 12.90 1.93 -14.90
C ARG A 390 13.44 1.66 -13.51
N ASP A 391 12.57 1.16 -12.68
CA ASP A 391 12.85 0.72 -11.34
C ASP A 391 12.72 -0.81 -11.30
N ASP A 392 13.81 -1.51 -11.07
CA ASP A 392 13.90 -2.97 -10.99
C ASP A 392 13.97 -3.34 -9.51
N LEU A 393 12.87 -3.87 -9.00
CA LEU A 393 12.64 -4.16 -7.60
C LEU A 393 12.67 -5.67 -7.38
N GLN A 394 13.59 -6.17 -6.56
CA GLN A 394 13.64 -7.57 -6.17
C GLN A 394 13.45 -7.73 -4.67
N HIS A 395 12.50 -8.59 -4.28
CA HIS A 395 12.24 -8.96 -2.90
C HIS A 395 12.45 -10.46 -2.72
N ARG A 396 13.25 -10.85 -1.73
CA ARG A 396 13.41 -12.23 -1.30
C ARG A 396 13.05 -12.38 0.16
N TYR A 397 12.05 -13.21 0.42
CA TYR A 397 11.52 -13.43 1.76
C TYR A 397 11.74 -14.86 2.20
N TYR A 398 12.10 -14.99 3.49
CA TYR A 398 12.29 -16.28 4.16
C TYR A 398 11.55 -16.22 5.49
N ARG A 399 10.80 -17.27 5.81
CA ARG A 399 10.18 -17.45 7.12
C ARG A 399 10.27 -18.90 7.54
N SER A 400 10.90 -19.15 8.70
CA SER A 400 11.02 -20.45 9.32
C SER A 400 10.43 -20.40 10.73
N MET A 401 9.68 -21.39 11.10
CA MET A 401 9.13 -21.55 12.44
C MET A 401 9.22 -23.01 12.85
N VAL A 402 9.57 -23.24 14.11
CA VAL A 402 9.51 -24.56 14.75
C VAL A 402 8.92 -24.38 16.13
N GLY A 403 8.01 -25.25 16.52
CA GLY A 403 7.40 -25.24 17.84
C GLY A 403 7.12 -26.65 18.37
N VAL A 404 6.83 -26.69 19.65
CA VAL A 404 6.37 -27.86 20.37
C VAL A 404 5.16 -27.46 21.20
N ARG A 405 4.09 -28.25 21.10
CA ARG A 405 2.88 -28.05 21.90
C ARG A 405 2.34 -29.37 22.39
N GLY A 406 1.52 -29.34 23.44
CA GLY A 406 0.95 -30.56 23.96
C GLY A 406 0.12 -30.36 25.22
N ASP A 407 -0.54 -31.45 25.61
CA ASP A 407 -1.35 -31.56 26.83
C ASP A 407 -0.42 -31.98 27.99
N ILE A 408 -0.39 -31.19 29.06
CA ILE A 408 0.36 -31.49 30.29
C ILE A 408 -0.52 -32.04 31.41
N GLY A 409 -1.76 -32.37 31.09
CA GLY A 409 -2.74 -32.93 32.02
C GLY A 409 -3.56 -31.87 32.76
N HIS A 410 -4.65 -32.33 33.38
CA HIS A 410 -5.56 -31.50 34.16
C HIS A 410 -6.17 -30.32 33.40
N GLY A 411 -6.39 -30.48 32.09
CA GLY A 411 -6.95 -29.40 31.23
C GLY A 411 -5.93 -28.31 30.86
N PHE A 412 -4.62 -28.52 31.07
CA PHE A 412 -3.58 -27.56 30.69
C PHE A 412 -2.83 -27.99 29.43
N ASN A 413 -2.59 -27.02 28.56
CA ASN A 413 -1.82 -27.18 27.33
C ASN A 413 -0.70 -26.14 27.29
N TYR A 414 0.41 -26.48 26.66
CA TYR A 414 1.51 -25.55 26.41
C TYR A 414 1.78 -25.41 24.91
N ASP A 415 2.35 -24.28 24.52
CA ASP A 415 2.86 -24.02 23.17
C ASP A 415 4.12 -23.15 23.27
N VAL A 416 5.24 -23.65 22.72
CA VAL A 416 6.52 -22.94 22.67
C VAL A 416 7.01 -22.95 21.23
N SER A 417 7.39 -21.79 20.72
CA SER A 417 7.85 -21.68 19.34
C SER A 417 9.00 -20.69 19.17
N VAL A 418 9.79 -20.93 18.13
CA VAL A 418 10.86 -20.05 17.63
C VAL A 418 10.55 -19.73 16.17
N LEU A 419 10.48 -18.45 15.85
CA LEU A 419 10.24 -17.94 14.51
C LEU A 419 11.42 -17.05 14.09
N ARG A 420 11.85 -17.22 12.86
CA ARG A 420 12.78 -16.33 12.18
C ARG A 420 12.26 -16.00 10.80
N SER A 421 12.15 -14.71 10.49
CA SER A 421 11.84 -14.23 9.15
C SER A 421 12.80 -13.14 8.71
N SER A 422 13.01 -13.02 7.41
CA SER A 422 13.80 -11.95 6.83
C SER A 422 13.27 -11.56 5.46
N ALA A 423 13.29 -10.26 5.20
CA ALA A 423 13.00 -9.62 3.93
C ALA A 423 14.29 -9.00 3.40
N HIS A 424 14.71 -9.41 2.22
CA HIS A 424 15.81 -8.82 1.47
C HIS A 424 15.24 -8.00 0.33
N TYR A 425 15.71 -6.80 0.21
CA TYR A 425 15.34 -5.82 -0.80
C TYR A 425 16.56 -5.46 -1.64
N ASP A 426 16.42 -5.42 -2.94
CA ASP A 426 17.43 -4.99 -3.91
C ASP A 426 16.71 -4.18 -5.00
N GLU A 427 17.12 -2.94 -5.20
CA GLU A 427 16.56 -2.02 -6.18
C GLU A 427 17.65 -1.52 -7.12
N GLN A 428 17.36 -1.53 -8.40
CA GLN A 428 18.18 -0.88 -9.42
C GLN A 428 17.35 0.15 -10.17
N TYR A 429 17.68 1.43 -9.98
CA TYR A 429 17.05 2.51 -10.72
C TYR A 429 17.88 2.84 -11.96
N LEU A 430 17.27 2.65 -13.12
CA LEU A 430 17.93 2.67 -14.42
C LEU A 430 17.47 3.86 -15.26
N ASN A 431 18.36 4.30 -16.16
CA ASN A 431 18.11 5.33 -17.18
C ASN A 431 17.80 6.72 -16.59
N ASP A 432 18.32 7.01 -15.37
CA ASP A 432 18.20 8.33 -14.78
C ASP A 432 19.46 9.17 -15.05
N VAL A 433 19.27 10.49 -15.13
CA VAL A 433 20.32 11.45 -15.40
C VAL A 433 21.13 11.72 -14.14
N ASN A 434 22.44 11.57 -14.25
CA ASN A 434 23.39 12.01 -13.22
C ASN A 434 23.68 13.50 -13.38
N VAL A 435 23.34 14.28 -12.35
CA VAL A 435 23.48 15.74 -12.34
C VAL A 435 24.92 16.19 -12.57
N THR A 436 25.90 15.49 -12.00
CA THR A 436 27.33 15.80 -12.16
C THR A 436 27.79 15.59 -13.61
N LYS A 437 27.36 14.50 -14.26
CA LYS A 437 27.67 14.28 -15.69
C LYS A 437 26.98 15.32 -16.56
N ALA A 438 25.72 15.68 -16.26
CA ALA A 438 25.00 16.73 -16.98
C ALA A 438 25.71 18.08 -16.85
N GLN A 439 26.18 18.44 -15.66
CA GLN A 439 26.96 19.66 -15.44
C GLN A 439 28.25 19.66 -16.28
N LYS A 440 29.00 18.56 -16.34
CA LYS A 440 30.21 18.45 -17.17
C LYS A 440 29.89 18.59 -18.66
N ALA A 441 28.80 17.97 -19.11
CA ALA A 441 28.37 17.99 -20.52
C ALA A 441 27.87 19.35 -20.99
N LEU A 442 27.35 20.20 -20.07
CA LEU A 442 26.92 21.57 -20.33
C LEU A 442 28.09 22.57 -20.37
N LEU A 443 29.22 22.26 -19.71
CA LEU A 443 30.45 23.04 -19.78
C LEU A 443 31.22 22.66 -21.07
N ALA A 444 30.58 22.93 -22.21
CA ALA A 444 31.15 22.68 -23.52
C ALA A 444 31.82 23.95 -24.09
N VAL A 445 32.95 23.77 -24.74
CA VAL A 445 33.72 24.83 -25.39
C VAL A 445 34.07 24.42 -26.83
N PRO A 446 34.47 25.35 -27.70
CA PRO A 446 34.93 25.02 -29.06
C PRO A 446 36.12 24.06 -29.03
N ASP A 447 36.11 23.03 -29.91
CA ASP A 447 37.19 22.05 -30.06
C ASP A 447 38.34 22.52 -30.99
N GLY A 448 38.22 23.73 -31.53
CA GLY A 448 39.15 24.28 -32.52
C GLY A 448 38.98 23.70 -33.94
N LYS A 449 38.05 22.77 -34.14
CA LYS A 449 37.76 22.11 -35.45
C LYS A 449 36.33 22.38 -35.93
N GLY A 450 35.61 23.27 -35.25
CA GLY A 450 34.21 23.64 -35.54
C GLY A 450 33.18 22.84 -34.78
N GLY A 451 33.59 21.99 -33.84
CA GLY A 451 32.74 21.18 -32.97
C GLY A 451 32.77 21.67 -31.52
N ALA A 452 32.12 20.91 -30.64
CA ALA A 452 32.05 21.10 -29.21
C ALA A 452 32.80 19.97 -28.46
N VAL A 453 33.53 20.36 -27.40
CA VAL A 453 34.19 19.42 -26.48
C VAL A 453 33.92 19.85 -25.04
N CYS A 454 33.73 18.88 -24.12
CA CYS A 454 33.60 19.21 -22.70
C CYS A 454 34.92 19.77 -22.13
N GLN A 455 34.86 20.73 -21.24
CA GLN A 455 36.05 21.19 -20.51
C GLN A 455 36.75 20.06 -19.75
N SER A 456 35.95 19.08 -19.23
CA SER A 456 36.46 17.91 -18.50
C SER A 456 37.29 16.95 -19.37
N VAL A 457 37.08 16.93 -20.68
CA VAL A 457 37.93 16.16 -21.64
C VAL A 457 39.27 16.88 -21.79
N LEU A 458 39.28 18.21 -21.96
CA LEU A 458 40.49 18.99 -22.15
C LEU A 458 41.42 19.00 -20.93
N ASN A 459 40.86 19.01 -19.74
CA ASN A 459 41.62 18.96 -18.49
C ASN A 459 41.83 17.56 -17.93
N GLY A 460 41.37 16.50 -18.65
CA GLY A 460 41.55 15.09 -18.31
C GLY A 460 40.74 14.60 -17.13
N THR A 461 39.81 15.41 -16.56
CA THR A 461 38.99 15.00 -15.39
C THR A 461 37.82 14.08 -15.74
N ASP A 462 37.40 14.05 -17.01
CA ASP A 462 36.41 13.10 -17.53
C ASP A 462 36.59 12.93 -19.04
N PRO A 463 37.46 12.01 -19.48
CA PRO A 463 37.70 11.80 -20.90
C PRO A 463 36.52 11.23 -21.68
N ALA A 464 35.53 10.66 -20.98
CA ALA A 464 34.33 10.09 -21.60
C ALA A 464 33.21 11.12 -21.80
N CYS A 465 33.38 12.35 -21.34
CA CYS A 465 32.35 13.36 -21.43
C CYS A 465 31.96 13.67 -22.87
N THR A 466 30.63 13.64 -23.11
CA THR A 466 30.05 14.00 -24.41
C THR A 466 29.22 15.27 -24.25
N PRO A 467 29.52 16.38 -24.97
CA PRO A 467 28.73 17.60 -24.89
C PRO A 467 27.28 17.36 -25.30
N ILE A 468 26.35 17.98 -24.60
CA ILE A 468 24.89 17.80 -24.85
C ILE A 468 24.29 19.09 -25.41
N ASN A 469 23.44 18.94 -26.43
CA ASN A 469 22.75 20.08 -27.03
C ASN A 469 21.32 20.20 -26.49
N VAL A 470 21.15 20.96 -25.40
CA VAL A 470 19.83 21.31 -24.84
C VAL A 470 19.25 22.58 -25.47
N PHE A 471 20.04 23.29 -26.31
CA PHE A 471 19.70 24.57 -26.89
C PHE A 471 18.90 24.50 -28.19
N GLN A 472 18.39 23.33 -28.50
CA GLN A 472 17.42 23.07 -29.56
C GLN A 472 16.46 21.94 -29.21
N ALA A 473 15.29 21.94 -29.83
CA ALA A 473 14.32 20.87 -29.64
C ALA A 473 14.88 19.55 -30.20
N GLY A 474 14.75 18.45 -29.43
CA GLY A 474 15.21 17.12 -29.84
C GLY A 474 16.73 17.02 -30.03
N GLY A 475 17.51 17.91 -29.42
CA GLY A 475 18.95 18.03 -29.62
C GLY A 475 19.82 16.92 -29.02
N LEU A 476 19.25 16.00 -28.21
CA LEU A 476 19.99 14.92 -27.58
C LEU A 476 19.93 13.63 -28.43
N THR A 477 21.08 13.05 -28.65
CA THR A 477 21.22 11.73 -29.28
C THR A 477 21.21 10.60 -28.26
N GLY A 478 20.99 9.36 -28.71
CA GLY A 478 21.09 8.18 -27.83
C GLY A 478 22.46 8.03 -27.17
N GLN A 479 23.55 8.39 -27.85
CA GLN A 479 24.92 8.36 -27.30
C GLN A 479 25.09 9.38 -26.16
N GLN A 480 24.56 10.61 -26.33
CA GLN A 480 24.56 11.63 -25.30
C GLN A 480 23.73 11.20 -24.08
N ALA A 481 22.56 10.59 -24.30
CA ALA A 481 21.75 10.04 -23.23
C ALA A 481 22.48 8.92 -22.45
N GLN A 482 23.17 8.03 -23.16
CA GLN A 482 23.97 6.96 -22.54
C GLN A 482 25.08 7.51 -21.64
N TYR A 483 25.77 8.59 -22.06
CA TYR A 483 26.75 9.25 -21.20
C TYR A 483 26.10 9.79 -19.92
N LEU A 484 24.92 10.38 -20.02
CA LEU A 484 24.21 10.99 -18.88
C LEU A 484 23.69 9.96 -17.87
N TYR A 485 23.37 8.74 -18.32
CA TYR A 485 22.81 7.74 -17.41
C TYR A 485 23.83 7.25 -16.40
N ALA A 486 23.36 7.13 -15.16
CA ALA A 486 24.10 6.49 -14.08
C ALA A 486 23.14 5.64 -13.26
N PRO A 487 23.11 4.32 -13.50
CA PRO A 487 22.31 3.42 -12.68
C PRO A 487 22.70 3.54 -11.21
N THR A 488 21.70 3.53 -10.33
CA THR A 488 21.89 3.45 -8.88
C THR A 488 21.40 2.10 -8.39
N ARG A 489 22.04 1.58 -7.35
CA ARG A 489 21.58 0.38 -6.67
C ARG A 489 21.52 0.62 -5.18
N THR A 490 20.35 0.25 -4.59
CA THR A 490 20.15 0.21 -3.14
C THR A 490 19.74 -1.19 -2.71
N TRP A 491 20.17 -1.61 -1.54
CA TRP A 491 19.78 -2.92 -0.98
C TRP A 491 19.68 -2.86 0.51
N GLY A 492 18.87 -3.75 1.05
CA GLY A 492 18.64 -3.79 2.48
C GLY A 492 18.11 -5.12 2.97
N ARG A 493 18.04 -5.24 4.28
CA ARG A 493 17.49 -6.40 4.95
C ARG A 493 16.76 -5.98 6.21
N TYR A 494 15.53 -6.44 6.32
CA TYR A 494 14.81 -6.51 7.58
C TYR A 494 14.83 -7.95 8.09
N ALA A 495 14.99 -8.15 9.40
CA ALA A 495 14.86 -9.47 10.00
C ALA A 495 14.09 -9.41 11.31
N LEU A 496 13.32 -10.46 11.57
CA LEU A 496 12.51 -10.66 12.77
C LEU A 496 12.87 -12.03 13.38
N ASN A 497 13.16 -12.04 14.66
CA ASN A 497 13.30 -13.27 15.46
C ASN A 497 12.33 -13.17 16.62
N VAL A 498 11.55 -14.23 16.85
CA VAL A 498 10.57 -14.31 17.95
C VAL A 498 10.77 -15.65 18.66
N ILE A 499 10.83 -15.60 19.97
CA ILE A 499 10.72 -16.77 20.85
C ILE A 499 9.49 -16.52 21.71
N SER A 500 8.51 -17.39 21.65
CA SER A 500 7.28 -17.26 22.43
C SER A 500 6.91 -18.56 23.12
N GLY A 501 6.32 -18.45 24.29
CA GLY A 501 5.78 -19.57 25.02
C GLY A 501 4.54 -19.19 25.80
N SER A 502 3.56 -20.11 25.86
CA SER A 502 2.34 -19.90 26.62
C SER A 502 1.81 -21.22 27.22
N ILE A 503 1.09 -21.10 28.31
CA ILE A 503 0.32 -22.16 28.94
C ILE A 503 -1.13 -21.70 28.95
N THR A 504 -2.02 -22.55 28.47
CA THR A 504 -3.48 -22.35 28.50
C THR A 504 -4.09 -23.42 29.40
N GLY A 505 -4.97 -23.04 30.31
CA GLY A 505 -5.61 -23.98 31.25
C GLY A 505 -7.06 -23.70 31.48
N ASP A 506 -7.82 -24.78 31.73
CA ASP A 506 -9.18 -24.71 32.26
C ASP A 506 -9.17 -25.04 33.77
N LEU A 507 -9.42 -24.03 34.57
CA LEU A 507 -9.46 -24.13 36.03
C LEU A 507 -10.71 -24.83 36.54
N GLY A 508 -11.72 -25.09 35.66
CA GLY A 508 -12.88 -25.91 35.96
C GLY A 508 -12.52 -27.34 36.39
N THR A 509 -11.36 -27.84 35.87
CA THR A 509 -10.81 -29.13 36.31
C THR A 509 -10.44 -29.16 37.80
N PHE A 510 -10.26 -27.99 38.43
CA PHE A 510 -10.02 -27.81 39.86
C PHE A 510 -11.28 -27.30 40.61
N GLY A 511 -12.47 -27.31 39.95
CA GLY A 511 -13.71 -26.82 40.54
C GLY A 511 -13.83 -25.28 40.60
N ILE A 512 -12.96 -24.54 39.90
CA ILE A 512 -13.04 -23.07 39.84
C ILE A 512 -14.02 -22.67 38.74
N THR A 513 -15.28 -22.53 39.12
CA THR A 513 -16.42 -22.17 38.28
C THR A 513 -17.18 -20.99 38.90
N SER A 514 -17.90 -20.23 38.08
CA SER A 514 -18.89 -19.29 38.64
C SER A 514 -20.09 -20.08 39.25
N PRO A 515 -20.74 -19.58 40.30
CA PRO A 515 -21.92 -20.24 40.90
C PRO A 515 -23.08 -20.47 39.95
N TRP A 516 -23.13 -19.76 38.83
CA TRP A 516 -24.21 -19.82 37.82
C TRP A 516 -23.74 -20.35 36.48
N ALA A 517 -22.50 -20.90 36.38
CA ALA A 517 -21.95 -21.46 35.17
C ALA A 517 -21.52 -22.90 35.40
N LYS A 518 -21.58 -23.71 34.30
CA LYS A 518 -21.13 -25.12 34.27
C LYS A 518 -19.67 -25.22 33.84
N ASP A 519 -19.25 -24.31 32.92
CA ASP A 519 -17.88 -24.29 32.42
C ASP A 519 -16.95 -23.56 33.40
N GLY A 520 -15.70 -23.97 33.42
CA GLY A 520 -14.67 -23.41 34.27
C GLY A 520 -14.09 -22.08 33.77
N VAL A 521 -13.36 -21.43 34.65
CA VAL A 521 -12.55 -20.27 34.30
C VAL A 521 -11.37 -20.72 33.45
N SER A 522 -11.19 -20.16 32.25
CA SER A 522 -10.03 -20.42 31.38
C SER A 522 -8.99 -19.30 31.53
N ILE A 523 -7.72 -19.71 31.55
CA ILE A 523 -6.59 -18.77 31.66
C ILE A 523 -5.53 -19.05 30.59
N VAL A 524 -4.82 -18.00 30.18
CA VAL A 524 -3.58 -18.07 29.40
C VAL A 524 -2.52 -17.24 30.11
N LEU A 525 -1.32 -17.78 30.27
CA LEU A 525 -0.14 -17.03 30.71
C LEU A 525 1.00 -17.31 29.72
N GLY A 526 1.77 -16.28 29.37
CA GLY A 526 2.86 -16.47 28.44
C GLY A 526 3.90 -15.35 28.43
N GLY A 527 4.95 -15.59 27.69
CA GLY A 527 6.04 -14.63 27.46
C GLY A 527 6.52 -14.67 26.02
N GLU A 528 7.08 -13.54 25.56
CA GLU A 528 7.64 -13.40 24.22
C GLU A 528 8.92 -12.56 24.28
N HIS A 529 9.95 -13.03 23.57
CA HIS A 529 11.09 -12.20 23.21
C HIS A 529 11.09 -11.97 21.70
N ARG A 530 11.10 -10.69 21.29
CA ARG A 530 11.14 -10.32 19.89
C ARG A 530 12.32 -9.39 19.61
N ARG A 531 13.00 -9.61 18.47
CA ARG A 531 14.08 -8.76 17.99
C ARG A 531 13.92 -8.50 16.50
N GLU A 532 13.88 -7.23 16.17
CA GLU A 532 13.86 -6.74 14.78
C GLU A 532 15.18 -6.05 14.45
N THR A 533 15.64 -6.18 13.22
CA THR A 533 16.87 -5.55 12.74
C THR A 533 16.65 -4.97 11.36
N LEU A 534 17.24 -3.79 11.12
CA LEU A 534 17.33 -3.11 9.83
C LEU A 534 18.79 -2.97 9.45
N TYR A 535 19.08 -3.20 8.18
CA TYR A 535 20.28 -2.76 7.49
C TYR A 535 19.88 -2.29 6.07
N PHE A 536 20.35 -1.12 5.66
CA PHE A 536 20.09 -0.55 4.34
C PHE A 536 21.31 0.25 3.89
N THR A 537 21.69 0.14 2.60
CA THR A 537 22.81 0.86 2.00
C THR A 537 22.60 1.05 0.49
N GLY A 538 23.43 1.89 -0.12
CA GLY A 538 23.50 2.08 -1.56
C GLY A 538 24.92 1.92 -2.09
N ASP A 539 25.04 1.77 -3.42
CA ASP A 539 26.32 1.88 -4.11
C ASP A 539 26.85 3.32 -4.08
N GLU A 540 28.07 3.54 -4.57
CA GLU A 540 28.69 4.86 -4.55
C GLU A 540 27.90 5.91 -5.38
N VAL A 541 27.25 5.50 -6.47
CA VAL A 541 26.44 6.40 -7.30
C VAL A 541 25.18 6.82 -6.54
N ALA A 542 24.50 5.87 -5.88
CA ALA A 542 23.35 6.12 -5.03
C ALA A 542 23.71 7.02 -3.85
N LYS A 543 24.88 6.80 -3.21
CA LYS A 543 25.38 7.65 -2.12
C LYS A 543 25.69 9.07 -2.58
N GLN A 544 26.28 9.23 -3.75
CA GLN A 544 26.49 10.56 -4.37
C GLN A 544 25.16 11.25 -4.71
N ALA A 545 24.11 10.48 -5.02
CA ALA A 545 22.74 10.98 -5.25
C ALA A 545 21.98 11.26 -3.95
N GLY A 546 22.59 11.03 -2.76
CA GLY A 546 22.01 11.35 -1.46
C GLY A 546 21.53 10.15 -0.64
N THR A 547 21.65 8.91 -1.14
CA THR A 547 21.35 7.72 -0.35
C THR A 547 22.33 7.60 0.83
N GLN A 548 21.79 7.36 2.01
CA GLN A 548 22.58 7.19 3.23
C GLN A 548 22.36 5.80 3.82
N ASP A 549 23.42 5.25 4.43
CA ASP A 549 23.34 3.98 5.14
C ASP A 549 22.45 4.10 6.38
N SER A 550 21.62 3.09 6.62
CA SER A 550 20.71 3.05 7.77
C SER A 550 20.81 1.70 8.49
N ASP A 551 20.88 1.73 9.81
CA ASP A 551 20.87 0.53 10.65
C ASP A 551 20.02 0.75 11.90
N GLY A 552 19.48 -0.35 12.43
CA GLY A 552 18.70 -0.28 13.67
C GLY A 552 18.41 -1.65 14.25
N ILE A 553 18.12 -1.66 15.55
CA ILE A 553 17.69 -2.84 16.30
C ILE A 553 16.58 -2.42 17.26
N ILE A 554 15.49 -3.17 17.25
CA ILE A 554 14.45 -3.09 18.27
C ILE A 554 14.37 -4.46 18.94
N ALA A 555 14.50 -4.50 20.25
CA ALA A 555 14.30 -5.69 21.07
C ALA A 555 13.19 -5.44 22.08
N VAL A 556 12.32 -6.42 22.29
CA VAL A 556 11.24 -6.35 23.27
C VAL A 556 11.13 -7.66 24.05
N ASN A 557 10.95 -7.56 25.36
CA ASN A 557 10.58 -8.65 26.24
C ASN A 557 9.18 -8.40 26.75
N GLU A 558 8.30 -9.39 26.63
CA GLU A 558 6.88 -9.24 26.93
C GLU A 558 6.39 -10.37 27.83
N GLY A 559 5.53 -10.02 28.79
CA GLY A 559 4.72 -10.96 29.56
C GLY A 559 3.23 -10.65 29.35
N PHE A 560 2.41 -11.66 29.13
CA PHE A 560 0.98 -11.48 28.87
C PHE A 560 0.12 -12.53 29.56
N GLY A 561 -1.14 -12.18 29.78
CA GLY A 561 -2.13 -13.07 30.31
C GLY A 561 -3.54 -12.75 29.81
N GLU A 562 -4.36 -13.78 29.71
CA GLU A 562 -5.78 -13.70 29.43
C GLU A 562 -6.57 -14.53 30.44
N ILE A 563 -7.77 -14.10 30.76
CA ILE A 563 -8.74 -14.81 31.61
C ILE A 563 -10.09 -14.77 30.92
N GLU A 564 -10.80 -15.88 30.91
CA GLU A 564 -12.19 -15.98 30.51
C GLU A 564 -13.00 -16.56 31.64
N VAL A 565 -14.05 -15.84 32.03
CA VAL A 565 -14.94 -16.21 33.13
C VAL A 565 -16.36 -16.37 32.60
N PRO A 566 -16.85 -17.61 32.45
CA PRO A 566 -18.27 -17.85 32.25
C PRO A 566 -19.03 -17.41 33.52
N ILE A 567 -19.75 -16.28 33.47
CA ILE A 567 -20.48 -15.73 34.64
C ILE A 567 -21.74 -16.53 34.91
N ALA A 568 -22.51 -16.81 33.85
CA ALA A 568 -23.78 -17.52 33.96
C ALA A 568 -24.08 -18.31 32.68
N GLN A 569 -24.70 -19.48 32.83
CA GLN A 569 -25.12 -20.33 31.73
C GLN A 569 -26.52 -20.88 32.04
N ASP A 570 -27.41 -20.93 31.03
CA ASP A 570 -28.79 -21.40 31.12
C ASP A 570 -29.56 -20.87 32.39
N SER A 571 -29.42 -19.53 32.59
CA SER A 571 -29.92 -18.86 33.81
C SER A 571 -31.03 -17.87 33.50
N ALA A 572 -31.59 -17.23 34.52
CA ALA A 572 -32.60 -16.19 34.38
C ALA A 572 -32.11 -14.95 33.58
N ILE A 573 -30.82 -14.70 33.57
CA ILE A 573 -30.24 -13.58 32.81
C ILE A 573 -29.87 -13.93 31.36
N GLY A 574 -30.06 -15.17 30.95
CA GLY A 574 -29.83 -15.59 29.57
C GLY A 574 -29.13 -16.93 29.40
N LYS A 575 -28.83 -17.29 28.15
CA LYS A 575 -28.23 -18.57 27.79
C LYS A 575 -26.74 -18.64 28.17
N SER A 576 -26.00 -17.59 27.96
CA SER A 576 -24.62 -17.47 28.47
C SER A 576 -24.22 -16.01 28.61
N LEU A 577 -23.47 -15.73 29.67
CA LEU A 577 -22.82 -14.46 29.91
C LEU A 577 -21.37 -14.76 30.25
N THR A 578 -20.44 -14.26 29.42
CA THR A 578 -19.00 -14.51 29.53
C THR A 578 -18.26 -13.18 29.57
N LEU A 579 -17.33 -13.04 30.50
CA LEU A 579 -16.36 -11.95 30.56
C LEU A 579 -15.00 -12.47 30.11
N ASN A 580 -14.29 -11.69 29.27
CA ASN A 580 -12.91 -11.93 28.91
C ASN A 580 -12.08 -10.70 29.29
N GLY A 581 -10.92 -10.93 29.88
CA GLY A 581 -9.94 -9.90 30.21
C GLY A 581 -8.56 -10.30 29.72
N GLY A 582 -7.74 -9.34 29.37
CA GLY A 582 -6.37 -9.61 28.94
C GLY A 582 -5.44 -8.43 29.23
N PHE A 583 -4.17 -8.73 29.45
CA PHE A 583 -3.13 -7.73 29.65
C PHE A 583 -1.81 -8.17 29.03
N ARG A 584 -0.97 -7.18 28.69
CA ARG A 584 0.43 -7.41 28.24
C ARG A 584 1.30 -6.25 28.76
N TYR A 585 2.46 -6.61 29.31
CA TYR A 585 3.53 -5.70 29.67
C TYR A 585 4.71 -5.94 28.75
N SER A 586 5.23 -4.86 28.14
CA SER A 586 6.29 -4.90 27.12
C SER A 586 7.44 -3.96 27.51
N ALA A 587 8.67 -4.47 27.55
CA ALA A 587 9.88 -3.70 27.80
C ALA A 587 10.71 -3.61 26.52
N TYR A 588 10.83 -2.42 25.97
CA TYR A 588 11.51 -2.13 24.69
C TYR A 588 12.92 -1.60 24.91
N LYS A 589 13.82 -2.00 24.01
CA LYS A 589 15.13 -1.43 23.82
C LYS A 589 15.39 -1.17 22.35
N ASN A 590 15.71 0.08 22.00
CA ASN A 590 16.02 0.50 20.64
C ASN A 590 17.48 0.92 20.58
N ASP A 591 18.23 0.35 19.65
CA ASP A 591 19.66 0.63 19.46
C ASP A 591 19.93 1.00 17.98
N GLN A 592 20.83 1.97 17.76
CA GLN A 592 21.43 2.23 16.46
C GLN A 592 22.95 2.20 16.59
N ARG A 593 23.60 1.22 15.98
CA ARG A 593 25.03 0.97 16.16
C ARG A 593 25.91 2.03 15.51
N SER A 594 25.52 2.48 14.30
CA SER A 594 26.28 3.49 13.55
C SER A 594 26.46 4.80 14.29
N THR A 595 25.54 5.14 15.20
CA THR A 595 25.54 6.41 15.94
C THR A 595 25.72 6.25 17.44
N GLY A 596 25.71 5.02 17.97
CA GLY A 596 25.75 4.74 19.41
C GLY A 596 24.48 5.08 20.16
N TYR A 597 23.37 5.39 19.45
CA TYR A 597 22.09 5.70 20.07
C TYR A 597 21.48 4.49 20.76
N SER A 598 20.94 4.68 21.97
CA SER A 598 20.16 3.68 22.69
C SER A 598 19.03 4.34 23.47
N SER A 599 17.84 3.76 23.41
CA SER A 599 16.69 4.18 24.21
C SER A 599 15.92 2.99 24.76
N LYS A 600 15.19 3.21 25.87
CA LYS A 600 14.35 2.19 26.52
C LYS A 600 13.04 2.83 26.92
N PHE A 601 11.94 2.08 26.81
CA PHE A 601 10.63 2.43 27.34
C PHE A 601 9.82 1.18 27.65
N ASN A 602 8.78 1.33 28.45
CA ASN A 602 7.86 0.25 28.76
C ASN A 602 6.45 0.63 28.27
N ALA A 603 5.65 -0.39 27.97
CA ALA A 603 4.28 -0.25 27.50
C ALA A 603 3.38 -1.25 28.23
N PHE A 604 2.17 -0.84 28.57
CA PHE A 604 1.15 -1.70 29.18
C PHE A 604 -0.13 -1.62 28.39
N THR A 605 -0.63 -2.75 27.92
CA THR A 605 -1.87 -2.88 27.15
C THR A 605 -2.85 -3.80 27.88
N TYR A 606 -4.14 -3.53 27.74
CA TYR A 606 -5.18 -4.33 28.37
C TYR A 606 -6.49 -4.30 27.58
N LYS A 607 -7.30 -5.34 27.78
CA LYS A 607 -8.64 -5.46 27.19
C LYS A 607 -9.65 -5.98 28.20
N GLY A 608 -10.92 -5.65 27.96
CA GLY A 608 -12.07 -6.23 28.63
C GLY A 608 -13.18 -6.45 27.60
N GLU A 609 -13.77 -7.63 27.59
CA GLU A 609 -14.79 -8.01 26.61
C GLU A 609 -15.95 -8.70 27.31
N LEU A 610 -17.17 -8.43 26.83
CA LEU A 610 -18.43 -9.03 27.29
C LEU A 610 -19.09 -9.74 26.10
N SER A 611 -19.49 -10.99 26.29
CA SER A 611 -20.37 -11.72 25.38
C SER A 611 -21.60 -12.21 26.13
N TRP A 612 -22.77 -11.79 25.71
CA TRP A 612 -24.04 -12.13 26.34
C TRP A 612 -25.02 -12.71 25.34
N GLN A 613 -25.18 -14.02 25.36
CA GLN A 613 -26.22 -14.74 24.64
C GLN A 613 -27.52 -14.64 25.46
N VAL A 614 -28.33 -13.64 25.12
CA VAL A 614 -29.58 -13.35 25.85
C VAL A 614 -30.59 -14.49 25.67
N VAL A 615 -30.84 -14.84 24.42
CA VAL A 615 -31.65 -15.99 23.98
C VAL A 615 -30.97 -16.63 22.77
N ASP A 616 -31.37 -17.83 22.37
CA ASP A 616 -30.71 -18.58 21.28
C ASP A 616 -30.42 -17.74 20.02
N PRO A 617 -31.36 -16.90 19.50
CA PRO A 617 -31.09 -16.13 18.29
C PRO A 617 -30.36 -14.80 18.51
N VAL A 618 -30.16 -14.35 19.77
CA VAL A 618 -29.70 -12.99 20.05
C VAL A 618 -28.46 -13.00 20.95
N ARG A 619 -27.34 -12.55 20.43
CA ARG A 619 -26.12 -12.30 21.20
C ARG A 619 -25.73 -10.83 21.15
N LEU A 620 -25.43 -10.26 22.30
CA LEU A 620 -24.83 -8.95 22.48
C LEU A 620 -23.33 -9.10 22.77
N ARG A 621 -22.53 -8.20 22.26
CA ARG A 621 -21.09 -8.14 22.54
C ARG A 621 -20.64 -6.71 22.75
N ALA A 622 -19.69 -6.54 23.64
CA ALA A 622 -19.03 -5.25 23.85
C ALA A 622 -17.55 -5.46 24.18
N SER A 623 -16.71 -4.55 23.76
CA SER A 623 -15.30 -4.60 24.12
C SER A 623 -14.71 -3.21 24.32
N PHE A 624 -13.71 -3.16 25.21
CA PHE A 624 -12.80 -2.05 25.38
C PHE A 624 -11.37 -2.57 25.26
N ASN A 625 -10.54 -1.89 24.47
CA ASN A 625 -9.14 -2.22 24.31
C ASN A 625 -8.28 -0.96 24.42
N HIS A 626 -7.29 -0.99 25.31
CA HIS A 626 -6.19 -0.03 25.35
C HIS A 626 -4.96 -0.68 24.72
N ALA A 627 -4.62 -0.23 23.51
CA ALA A 627 -3.54 -0.76 22.69
C ALA A 627 -2.39 0.25 22.59
N ILE A 628 -1.16 -0.23 22.45
CA ILE A 628 0.03 0.61 22.26
C ILE A 628 0.82 0.09 21.06
N ARG A 629 1.35 1.02 20.24
CA ARG A 629 2.30 0.73 19.18
C ARG A 629 3.62 1.44 19.43
N ALA A 630 4.69 0.68 19.53
CA ALA A 630 6.04 1.22 19.51
C ALA A 630 6.36 1.87 18.17
N PRO A 631 7.17 2.94 18.14
CA PRO A 631 7.74 3.41 16.87
C PRO A 631 8.46 2.26 16.19
N ASN A 632 8.27 2.11 14.89
CA ASN A 632 8.96 1.07 14.15
C ASN A 632 10.39 1.47 13.81
N ILE A 633 11.18 0.49 13.31
CA ILE A 633 12.61 0.67 13.09
C ILE A 633 12.92 1.73 12.03
N SER A 634 12.07 1.85 11.01
CA SER A 634 12.22 2.89 9.97
C SER A 634 11.79 4.26 10.47
N GLU A 635 10.70 4.35 11.25
CA GLU A 635 10.26 5.61 11.86
C GLU A 635 11.33 6.20 12.80
N LEU A 636 12.12 5.36 13.47
CA LEU A 636 13.20 5.81 14.36
C LEU A 636 14.48 6.15 13.60
N PHE A 637 14.87 5.31 12.64
CA PHE A 637 16.27 5.26 12.17
C PHE A 637 16.46 5.50 10.67
N SER A 638 15.38 5.70 9.89
CA SER A 638 15.54 6.15 8.50
C SER A 638 16.27 7.49 8.46
N ASN A 639 17.23 7.60 7.56
CA ASN A 639 17.97 8.84 7.37
C ASN A 639 17.07 9.91 6.75
N LEU A 640 17.46 11.18 6.95
CA LEU A 640 16.82 12.31 6.30
C LEU A 640 17.10 12.25 4.80
N SER A 641 16.07 12.31 3.98
CA SER A 641 16.17 12.28 2.53
C SER A 641 15.31 13.37 1.91
N LEU A 642 15.75 13.91 0.78
CA LEU A 642 14.96 14.81 -0.04
C LEU A 642 14.27 14.03 -1.13
N GLY A 643 12.99 14.35 -1.37
CA GLY A 643 12.17 13.71 -2.39
C GLY A 643 11.10 14.66 -2.91
N ASN A 644 10.48 14.28 -4.03
CA ASN A 644 9.37 15.06 -4.58
C ASN A 644 8.13 14.90 -3.70
N VAL A 645 7.48 16.02 -3.40
CA VAL A 645 6.19 16.07 -2.71
C VAL A 645 5.23 16.92 -3.53
N ASN A 646 3.98 16.50 -3.60
CA ASN A 646 2.96 17.29 -4.28
C ASN A 646 2.64 18.52 -3.43
N ALA A 647 3.05 19.69 -3.89
CA ALA A 647 2.85 20.95 -3.20
C ALA A 647 2.97 22.13 -4.18
N VAL A 648 2.29 23.22 -3.85
CA VAL A 648 2.33 24.47 -4.60
C VAL A 648 2.90 25.57 -3.68
N ASP A 649 3.93 26.27 -4.13
CA ASP A 649 4.49 27.39 -3.39
C ASP A 649 3.73 28.70 -3.70
N PRO A 650 2.98 29.28 -2.75
CA PRO A 650 2.24 30.52 -2.98
C PRO A 650 3.12 31.75 -3.29
N CYS A 651 4.43 31.66 -3.03
CA CYS A 651 5.39 32.74 -3.29
C CYS A 651 6.04 32.66 -4.68
N ALA A 652 5.76 31.59 -5.43
CA ALA A 652 6.43 31.29 -6.68
C ALA A 652 5.77 31.93 -7.90
N GLY A 653 6.55 32.04 -8.97
CA GLY A 653 6.10 32.47 -10.29
C GLY A 653 6.01 33.98 -10.49
N ALA A 654 5.56 34.36 -11.68
CA ALA A 654 5.43 35.76 -12.09
C ALA A 654 4.28 36.50 -11.39
N LYS A 655 3.32 35.73 -10.81
CA LYS A 655 2.16 36.28 -10.09
C LYS A 655 1.95 35.47 -8.80
N PRO A 656 2.80 35.71 -7.77
CA PRO A 656 2.62 35.05 -6.49
C PRO A 656 1.21 35.23 -5.93
N THR A 657 0.61 34.19 -5.37
CA THR A 657 -0.71 34.27 -4.75
C THR A 657 -0.65 34.75 -3.29
N ALA A 658 0.52 34.64 -2.65
CA ALA A 658 0.78 35.17 -1.32
C ALA A 658 1.43 36.53 -1.37
N SER A 659 1.20 37.38 -0.37
CA SER A 659 1.84 38.69 -0.24
C SER A 659 3.33 38.56 0.10
N LEU A 660 4.13 39.63 -0.19
CA LEU A 660 5.55 39.69 0.18
C LEU A 660 5.74 39.44 1.69
N SER A 661 4.93 40.07 2.56
CA SER A 661 5.02 39.92 4.00
C SER A 661 4.77 38.47 4.47
N ALA A 662 3.85 37.76 3.84
CA ALA A 662 3.59 36.34 4.12
C ALA A 662 4.77 35.47 3.64
N CYS A 663 5.34 35.77 2.46
CA CYS A 663 6.49 35.01 1.92
C CYS A 663 7.76 35.22 2.76
N GLN A 664 7.95 36.41 3.35
CA GLN A 664 9.05 36.69 4.25
C GLN A 664 9.02 35.84 5.53
N LEU A 665 7.83 35.39 5.99
CA LEU A 665 7.72 34.46 7.12
C LEU A 665 8.38 33.10 6.84
N THR A 666 8.52 32.74 5.57
CA THR A 666 9.15 31.49 5.13
C THR A 666 10.61 31.68 4.67
N GLY A 667 11.14 32.89 4.71
CA GLY A 667 12.52 33.20 4.36
C GLY A 667 12.74 33.76 2.93
N VAL A 668 11.69 34.08 2.17
CA VAL A 668 11.82 34.77 0.87
C VAL A 668 12.25 36.20 1.10
N THR A 669 13.27 36.64 0.41
CA THR A 669 13.71 38.05 0.46
C THR A 669 12.85 38.94 -0.48
N ALA A 670 12.78 40.25 -0.20
CA ALA A 670 12.09 41.18 -1.07
C ALA A 670 12.70 41.21 -2.50
N ALA A 671 14.02 41.03 -2.62
CA ALA A 671 14.67 40.92 -3.92
C ALA A 671 14.23 39.70 -4.73
N GLN A 672 14.18 38.52 -4.10
CA GLN A 672 13.73 37.29 -4.74
C GLN A 672 12.25 37.37 -5.16
N TYR A 673 11.39 37.91 -4.31
CA TYR A 673 9.97 38.09 -4.59
C TYR A 673 9.71 39.01 -5.78
N ASN A 674 10.33 40.21 -5.75
CA ASN A 674 10.13 41.25 -6.76
C ASN A 674 10.80 40.92 -8.10
N SER A 675 11.86 40.10 -8.09
CA SER A 675 12.55 39.66 -9.31
C SER A 675 11.94 38.41 -9.93
N HIS A 676 10.86 37.83 -9.33
CA HIS A 676 10.22 36.58 -9.76
C HIS A 676 11.19 35.39 -9.84
N LEU A 677 12.25 35.39 -9.02
CA LEU A 677 13.23 34.31 -8.96
C LEU A 677 12.72 33.09 -8.21
N VAL A 678 11.64 33.22 -7.39
CA VAL A 678 11.03 32.08 -6.71
C VAL A 678 10.30 31.23 -7.73
N ILE A 679 10.81 30.02 -7.98
CA ILE A 679 10.40 29.16 -9.08
C ILE A 679 9.20 28.32 -8.69
N GLU A 680 8.23 28.21 -9.60
CA GLU A 680 7.13 27.26 -9.48
C GLU A 680 7.65 25.83 -9.47
N CYS A 681 7.11 25.00 -8.58
CA CYS A 681 7.46 23.58 -8.56
C CYS A 681 6.94 22.89 -9.84
N PRO A 682 7.79 22.14 -10.58
CA PRO A 682 7.39 21.50 -11.83
C PRO A 682 6.27 20.48 -11.59
N SER A 683 5.16 20.61 -12.31
CA SER A 683 3.97 19.70 -12.14
C SER A 683 3.48 19.64 -10.69
N ASP A 684 3.53 20.75 -9.96
CA ASP A 684 3.19 20.85 -8.54
C ASP A 684 4.00 19.89 -7.64
N GLN A 685 5.21 19.51 -8.07
CA GLN A 685 6.12 18.66 -7.33
C GLN A 685 7.27 19.49 -6.75
N CYS A 686 7.12 19.92 -5.52
CA CYS A 686 8.17 20.58 -4.74
C CYS A 686 9.12 19.55 -4.10
N THR A 687 10.13 20.02 -3.40
CA THR A 687 11.01 19.15 -2.62
C THR A 687 10.55 19.12 -1.16
N GLY A 688 10.40 17.91 -0.61
CA GLY A 688 10.16 17.67 0.79
C GLY A 688 11.31 16.88 1.42
N GLN A 689 11.59 17.17 2.69
CA GLN A 689 12.51 16.36 3.49
C GLN A 689 11.70 15.39 4.34
N SER A 690 11.90 14.09 4.14
CA SER A 690 11.36 13.02 4.96
C SER A 690 12.48 12.30 5.73
N GLY A 691 12.10 11.50 6.72
CA GLY A 691 13.06 10.69 7.48
C GLY A 691 12.57 10.35 8.88
N GLY A 692 13.34 9.52 9.57
CA GLY A 692 13.05 9.05 10.92
C GLY A 692 13.32 10.10 11.98
N ASN A 693 12.83 9.79 13.19
CA ASN A 693 13.02 10.64 14.36
C ASN A 693 13.24 9.77 15.62
N ARG A 694 14.42 9.86 16.18
CA ARG A 694 14.83 9.10 17.39
C ARG A 694 14.08 9.51 18.66
N ASN A 695 13.39 10.66 18.67
CA ASN A 695 12.66 11.19 19.82
C ASN A 695 11.18 10.77 19.85
N LEU A 696 10.78 9.86 18.97
CA LEU A 696 9.40 9.37 18.91
C LEU A 696 9.02 8.62 20.19
N LYS A 697 7.78 8.88 20.62
CA LYS A 697 7.10 8.17 21.70
C LYS A 697 6.15 7.13 21.11
N PRO A 698 5.79 6.07 21.87
CA PRO A 698 4.74 5.15 21.46
C PRO A 698 3.41 5.86 21.22
N GLU A 699 2.66 5.36 20.24
CA GLU A 699 1.24 5.69 20.06
C GLU A 699 0.39 4.88 21.03
N SER A 700 -0.75 5.41 21.43
CA SER A 700 -1.77 4.65 22.15
C SER A 700 -3.12 4.74 21.46
N ALA A 701 -3.90 3.66 21.50
CA ALA A 701 -5.24 3.62 20.94
C ALA A 701 -6.26 3.12 21.94
N ASP A 702 -7.33 3.88 22.13
CA ASP A 702 -8.51 3.46 22.87
C ASP A 702 -9.60 3.04 21.87
N THR A 703 -10.01 1.79 21.94
CA THR A 703 -11.02 1.19 21.07
C THR A 703 -12.22 0.74 21.87
N TYR A 704 -13.40 1.17 21.45
CA TYR A 704 -14.69 0.73 21.97
C TYR A 704 -15.46 0.04 20.84
N THR A 705 -16.01 -1.14 21.12
CA THR A 705 -16.95 -1.81 20.21
C THR A 705 -18.20 -2.24 20.95
N ALA A 706 -19.34 -2.22 20.27
CA ALA A 706 -20.58 -2.75 20.75
C ALA A 706 -21.38 -3.34 19.59
N GLY A 707 -21.90 -4.55 19.73
CA GLY A 707 -22.56 -5.22 18.62
C GLY A 707 -23.69 -6.15 19.03
N ILE A 708 -24.55 -6.41 18.05
CA ILE A 708 -25.62 -7.39 18.14
C ILE A 708 -25.44 -8.43 17.02
N VAL A 709 -25.56 -9.70 17.38
CA VAL A 709 -25.57 -10.81 16.43
C VAL A 709 -26.92 -11.51 16.53
N LEU A 710 -27.60 -11.60 15.40
CA LEU A 710 -28.88 -12.27 15.24
C LEU A 710 -28.67 -13.55 14.43
N ALA A 711 -28.79 -14.73 15.06
CA ALA A 711 -28.65 -16.04 14.42
C ALA A 711 -29.77 -16.97 14.91
N PRO A 712 -30.88 -17.13 14.18
CA PRO A 712 -31.96 -18.03 14.55
C PRO A 712 -31.47 -19.47 14.78
N ARG A 713 -32.21 -20.22 15.64
CA ARG A 713 -31.86 -21.61 16.02
C ARG A 713 -31.45 -22.44 14.82
N GLY A 714 -30.26 -22.99 14.92
CA GLY A 714 -29.65 -23.77 13.86
C GLY A 714 -28.79 -22.97 12.89
N GLY A 715 -28.67 -21.59 13.02
CA GLY A 715 -27.67 -20.68 12.33
C GLY A 715 -27.47 -20.88 10.84
N ARG A 716 -28.00 -21.95 10.28
CA ARG A 716 -27.75 -22.45 8.94
C ARG A 716 -28.39 -21.60 7.84
N ASN A 717 -29.42 -20.81 8.17
CA ASN A 717 -30.25 -20.13 7.18
C ASN A 717 -30.13 -18.60 7.21
N LEU A 718 -29.80 -17.99 8.34
CA LEU A 718 -29.66 -16.53 8.48
C LEU A 718 -28.73 -16.16 9.64
N SER A 719 -27.81 -15.24 9.40
CA SER A 719 -27.03 -14.57 10.44
C SER A 719 -26.87 -13.12 10.07
N VAL A 720 -27.07 -12.21 11.03
CA VAL A 720 -26.86 -10.77 10.85
C VAL A 720 -26.06 -10.27 12.03
N SER A 721 -24.99 -9.53 11.78
CA SER A 721 -24.27 -8.76 12.80
C SER A 721 -24.27 -7.28 12.46
N ILE A 722 -24.40 -6.45 13.49
CA ILE A 722 -24.26 -5.00 13.42
C ILE A 722 -23.32 -4.61 14.56
N ASP A 723 -22.17 -4.04 14.23
CA ASP A 723 -21.12 -3.73 15.17
C ASP A 723 -20.71 -2.26 15.06
N TYR A 724 -20.93 -1.51 16.13
CA TYR A 724 -20.36 -0.18 16.30
C TYR A 724 -18.89 -0.28 16.66
N PHE A 725 -18.08 0.61 16.09
CA PHE A 725 -16.67 0.78 16.42
C PHE A 725 -16.33 2.26 16.65
N ASN A 726 -15.41 2.52 17.58
CA ASN A 726 -14.80 3.82 17.79
C ASN A 726 -13.35 3.61 18.21
N ILE A 727 -12.42 4.06 17.38
CA ILE A 727 -10.97 3.90 17.55
C ILE A 727 -10.36 5.31 17.57
N LYS A 728 -9.63 5.65 18.64
CA LYS A 728 -8.87 6.89 18.73
C LYS A 728 -7.42 6.59 19.01
N VAL A 729 -6.55 6.84 18.03
CA VAL A 729 -5.09 6.73 18.14
C VAL A 729 -4.54 8.08 18.55
N LYS A 730 -3.90 8.17 19.70
CA LYS A 730 -3.26 9.36 20.27
C LYS A 730 -1.76 9.31 20.05
N ASP A 731 -1.10 10.46 20.01
CA ASP A 731 0.35 10.59 19.74
C ASP A 731 0.73 9.86 18.43
N TYR A 732 -0.14 9.96 17.45
CA TYR A 732 -0.05 9.29 16.17
C TYR A 732 1.30 9.60 15.50
N ILE A 733 2.06 8.54 15.16
CA ILE A 733 3.34 8.67 14.47
C ILE A 733 3.07 8.81 12.99
N GLY A 734 3.42 9.95 12.43
CA GLY A 734 3.23 10.29 11.04
C GLY A 734 4.03 11.53 10.68
N SER A 735 3.80 12.08 9.51
CA SER A 735 4.31 13.38 9.07
C SER A 735 3.14 14.34 8.83
N ILE A 736 3.42 15.63 8.88
CA ILE A 736 2.45 16.63 8.44
C ILE A 736 2.61 16.78 6.94
N ASP A 737 1.50 16.68 6.21
CA ASP A 737 1.49 16.86 4.77
C ASP A 737 2.05 18.24 4.36
N PRO A 738 2.93 18.36 3.36
CA PRO A 738 3.53 19.63 2.95
C PRO A 738 2.52 20.71 2.58
N ASN A 739 1.39 20.37 1.94
CA ASN A 739 0.35 21.36 1.66
C ASN A 739 -0.33 21.86 2.93
N THR A 740 -0.50 20.98 3.93
CA THR A 740 -0.97 21.41 5.26
C THR A 740 0.01 22.37 5.91
N ILE A 741 1.32 22.09 5.84
CA ILE A 741 2.36 23.00 6.35
C ILE A 741 2.29 24.36 5.65
N ILE A 742 2.22 24.35 4.32
CA ILE A 742 2.10 25.56 3.48
C ILE A 742 0.83 26.32 3.84
N SER A 743 -0.33 25.67 3.75
CA SER A 743 -1.62 26.29 4.04
C SER A 743 -1.68 26.91 5.44
N GLN A 744 -1.21 26.20 6.46
CA GLN A 744 -1.22 26.68 7.83
C GLN A 744 -0.22 27.81 8.08
N CYS A 745 0.96 27.80 7.45
CA CYS A 745 1.88 28.92 7.52
C CYS A 745 1.23 30.18 6.94
N PHE A 746 0.70 30.10 5.72
CA PHE A 746 0.20 31.29 5.00
C PHE A 746 -1.14 31.79 5.52
N SER A 747 -2.00 30.93 6.08
CA SER A 747 -3.31 31.33 6.63
C SER A 747 -3.22 31.86 8.06
N THR A 748 -2.31 31.30 8.89
CA THR A 748 -2.25 31.63 10.33
C THR A 748 -1.01 32.41 10.75
N GLY A 749 0.05 32.44 9.91
CA GLY A 749 1.36 33.01 10.28
C GLY A 749 2.06 32.23 11.40
N SER A 750 1.66 30.98 11.67
CA SER A 750 2.19 30.17 12.76
C SER A 750 3.71 30.01 12.65
N PRO A 751 4.51 30.42 13.65
CA PRO A 751 5.97 30.26 13.64
C PRO A 751 6.41 28.80 13.51
N TYR A 752 5.62 27.85 14.01
CA TYR A 752 5.88 26.43 13.87
C TYR A 752 5.85 26.00 12.40
N TYR A 753 4.74 26.25 11.71
CA TYR A 753 4.59 25.82 10.32
C TYR A 753 5.51 26.61 9.39
N CYS A 754 5.64 27.93 9.57
CA CYS A 754 6.53 28.76 8.76
C CYS A 754 8.01 28.42 8.97
N GLY A 755 8.38 27.95 10.17
CA GLY A 755 9.72 27.48 10.50
C GLY A 755 10.11 26.15 9.86
N LEU A 756 9.19 25.44 9.20
CA LEU A 756 9.46 24.18 8.49
C LEU A 756 9.94 24.39 7.04
N PHE A 757 9.99 25.62 6.54
CA PHE A 757 10.55 25.93 5.22
C PHE A 757 12.07 26.04 5.28
N ARG A 758 12.71 25.51 4.26
CA ARG A 758 14.14 25.70 3.95
C ARG A 758 14.22 26.16 2.52
N ARG A 759 14.30 27.44 2.31
CA ARG A 759 14.33 28.03 0.98
C ARG A 759 15.74 28.05 0.39
N ASP A 760 15.82 27.84 -0.91
CA ASP A 760 17.08 27.97 -1.65
C ASP A 760 17.62 29.40 -1.51
N PRO A 761 18.90 29.61 -1.12
CA PRO A 761 19.44 30.94 -0.86
C PRO A 761 19.48 31.88 -2.09
N LEU A 762 19.61 31.31 -3.31
CA LEU A 762 19.69 32.07 -4.54
C LEU A 762 18.30 32.42 -5.08
N THR A 763 17.44 31.42 -5.18
CA THR A 763 16.13 31.53 -5.85
C THR A 763 14.98 31.79 -4.88
N GLY A 764 15.14 31.47 -3.62
CA GLY A 764 14.03 31.49 -2.64
C GLY A 764 13.03 30.35 -2.80
N SER A 765 13.26 29.39 -3.71
CA SER A 765 12.34 28.31 -4.02
C SER A 765 12.35 27.22 -2.95
N ILE A 766 11.26 26.46 -2.86
CA ILE A 766 11.18 25.17 -2.12
C ILE A 766 11.31 23.98 -3.09
N PHE A 767 12.10 24.13 -4.12
CA PHE A 767 12.42 23.13 -5.13
C PHE A 767 13.94 23.04 -5.34
N GLY A 768 14.46 21.88 -5.68
CA GLY A 768 15.89 21.66 -5.84
C GLY A 768 16.61 21.58 -4.50
N THR A 769 17.38 22.62 -4.14
CA THR A 769 18.08 22.70 -2.85
C THR A 769 17.21 23.24 -1.72
N GLY A 770 16.10 23.95 -2.04
CA GLY A 770 15.09 24.32 -1.05
C GLY A 770 14.07 23.20 -0.84
N TYR A 771 13.47 23.13 0.36
CA TYR A 771 12.52 22.06 0.71
C TYR A 771 11.60 22.43 1.88
N VAL A 772 10.52 21.65 2.04
CA VAL A 772 9.64 21.68 3.21
C VAL A 772 9.97 20.49 4.11
N VAL A 773 10.17 20.73 5.41
CA VAL A 773 10.46 19.66 6.39
C VAL A 773 9.17 18.94 6.76
N SER A 774 9.06 17.67 6.38
CA SER A 774 7.92 16.78 6.65
C SER A 774 8.43 15.46 7.25
N THR A 775 9.32 15.55 8.24
CA THR A 775 9.87 14.38 8.94
C THR A 775 8.86 13.76 9.88
N THR A 776 9.11 12.51 10.27
CA THR A 776 8.26 11.76 11.18
C THR A 776 8.22 12.40 12.58
N LEU A 777 7.03 12.51 13.15
CA LEU A 777 6.80 13.08 14.49
C LEU A 777 5.56 12.45 15.16
N ASN A 778 5.42 12.61 16.47
CA ASN A 778 4.16 12.34 17.14
C ASN A 778 3.21 13.50 16.87
N THR A 779 2.14 13.25 16.13
CA THR A 779 1.07 14.20 15.83
C THR A 779 0.00 14.20 16.94
N GLY A 780 -1.14 14.88 16.76
CA GLY A 780 -2.21 14.86 17.74
C GLY A 780 -2.93 13.52 17.83
N TYR A 781 -3.92 13.28 16.98
CA TYR A 781 -4.63 12.00 16.94
C TYR A 781 -5.20 11.67 15.54
N LEU A 782 -5.43 10.36 15.34
CA LEU A 782 -6.36 9.84 14.34
C LEU A 782 -7.58 9.24 15.04
N LYS A 783 -8.78 9.45 14.48
CA LYS A 783 -10.01 8.87 15.02
C LYS A 783 -10.90 8.38 13.90
N THR A 784 -11.38 7.14 14.04
CA THR A 784 -12.39 6.59 13.14
C THR A 784 -13.52 5.96 13.93
N SER A 785 -14.77 6.12 13.47
CA SER A 785 -15.94 5.51 14.08
C SER A 785 -17.01 5.23 13.04
N GLY A 786 -17.80 4.17 13.26
CA GLY A 786 -18.84 3.78 12.31
C GLY A 786 -19.58 2.51 12.73
N LEU A 787 -20.30 1.95 11.77
CA LEU A 787 -21.00 0.66 11.89
C LEU A 787 -20.48 -0.30 10.82
N ASP A 788 -20.16 -1.52 11.20
CA ASP A 788 -20.01 -2.66 10.29
C ASP A 788 -21.29 -3.48 10.33
N ILE A 789 -21.79 -3.86 9.16
CA ILE A 789 -22.97 -4.68 9.01
C ILE A 789 -22.56 -5.89 8.15
N ALA A 790 -22.78 -7.10 8.68
CA ALA A 790 -22.60 -8.34 7.93
C ALA A 790 -23.86 -9.18 8.02
N ALA A 791 -24.26 -9.78 6.91
CA ALA A 791 -25.38 -10.69 6.87
C ALA A 791 -25.09 -11.86 5.92
N ASN A 792 -25.43 -13.07 6.37
CA ASN A 792 -25.35 -14.28 5.56
C ASN A 792 -26.71 -14.97 5.56
N ALA A 793 -27.17 -15.43 4.41
CA ALA A 793 -28.41 -16.14 4.29
C ALA A 793 -28.26 -17.35 3.37
N MET A 794 -28.95 -18.47 3.69
CA MET A 794 -29.11 -19.60 2.78
C MET A 794 -30.58 -19.90 2.63
N ILE A 795 -31.06 -19.82 1.38
CA ILE A 795 -32.47 -20.04 1.03
C ILE A 795 -32.57 -21.30 0.20
N PRO A 796 -33.24 -22.36 0.69
CA PRO A 796 -33.51 -23.56 -0.10
C PRO A 796 -34.59 -23.24 -1.15
N LEU A 797 -34.29 -23.50 -2.42
CA LEU A 797 -35.21 -23.29 -3.56
C LEU A 797 -35.87 -24.61 -4.03
N GLY A 798 -35.90 -25.65 -3.19
CA GLY A 798 -36.42 -26.96 -3.53
C GLY A 798 -35.64 -27.59 -4.69
N ARG A 799 -36.34 -27.90 -5.81
CA ARG A 799 -35.70 -28.52 -6.99
C ARG A 799 -34.71 -27.60 -7.74
N LEU A 800 -34.75 -26.30 -7.47
CA LEU A 800 -33.83 -25.34 -8.04
C LEU A 800 -32.55 -25.17 -7.21
N GLY A 801 -32.34 -26.01 -6.20
CA GLY A 801 -31.14 -26.02 -5.38
C GLY A 801 -31.16 -25.02 -4.23
N ARG A 802 -30.09 -24.27 -4.04
CA ARG A 802 -29.90 -23.33 -2.91
C ARG A 802 -29.38 -22.00 -3.39
N LEU A 803 -29.86 -20.92 -2.74
CA LEU A 803 -29.35 -19.57 -2.92
C LEU A 803 -28.62 -19.16 -1.64
N TYR A 804 -27.42 -18.67 -1.79
CA TYR A 804 -26.61 -18.08 -0.72
C TYR A 804 -26.50 -16.59 -0.96
N GLY A 805 -26.70 -15.80 0.07
CA GLY A 805 -26.54 -14.35 0.06
C GLY A 805 -25.56 -13.92 1.14
N ASP A 806 -24.58 -13.14 0.78
CA ASP A 806 -23.57 -12.56 1.66
C ASP A 806 -23.57 -11.04 1.47
N PHE A 807 -23.70 -10.31 2.56
CA PHE A 807 -23.67 -8.85 2.60
C PHE A 807 -22.61 -8.41 3.60
N ILE A 808 -21.73 -7.47 3.18
CA ILE A 808 -20.81 -6.76 4.05
C ILE A 808 -20.87 -5.28 3.71
N GLY A 809 -21.14 -4.44 4.69
CA GLY A 809 -21.19 -2.98 4.54
C GLY A 809 -20.58 -2.25 5.71
N THR A 810 -20.00 -1.08 5.44
CA THR A 810 -19.48 -0.15 6.46
C THR A 810 -20.11 1.21 6.28
N TYR A 811 -20.68 1.74 7.34
CA TYR A 811 -21.16 3.13 7.45
C TYR A 811 -20.23 3.91 8.36
N LEU A 812 -19.57 4.94 7.81
CA LEU A 812 -18.60 5.76 8.52
C LEU A 812 -19.26 6.95 9.18
N PHE A 813 -19.09 7.11 10.49
CA PHE A 813 -19.55 8.29 11.23
C PHE A 813 -18.50 9.39 11.24
N GLN A 814 -17.22 9.03 11.37
CA GLN A 814 -16.10 9.96 11.50
C GLN A 814 -14.79 9.35 11.00
N GLN A 815 -13.94 10.19 10.37
CA GLN A 815 -12.54 9.91 10.00
C GLN A 815 -11.73 11.18 10.28
N ALA A 816 -11.40 11.45 11.53
CA ALA A 816 -10.80 12.72 11.95
C ALA A 816 -9.30 12.63 12.19
N THR A 817 -8.60 13.68 11.82
CA THR A 817 -7.16 13.87 12.05
C THR A 817 -6.92 15.19 12.78
N GLN A 818 -6.06 15.15 13.79
CA GLN A 818 -5.49 16.32 14.45
C GLN A 818 -3.98 16.36 14.13
N PRO A 819 -3.50 17.28 13.29
CA PRO A 819 -2.09 17.29 12.86
C PRO A 819 -1.11 17.61 13.98
N LEU A 820 -1.48 18.48 14.93
CA LEU A 820 -0.65 18.85 16.05
C LEU A 820 -1.41 18.68 17.37
N PRO A 821 -0.75 18.25 18.46
CA PRO A 821 -1.35 18.19 19.77
C PRO A 821 -1.88 19.57 20.21
N GLY A 822 -3.16 19.62 20.65
CA GLY A 822 -3.79 20.86 21.07
C GLY A 822 -4.28 21.79 19.96
N GLY A 823 -4.00 21.49 18.70
CA GLY A 823 -4.53 22.21 17.53
C GLY A 823 -5.94 21.74 17.13
N ASP A 824 -6.50 22.40 16.12
CA ASP A 824 -7.77 21.99 15.53
C ASP A 824 -7.66 20.65 14.79
N SER A 825 -8.79 20.01 14.57
CA SER A 825 -8.90 18.77 13.81
C SER A 825 -9.78 18.94 12.58
N TYR A 826 -9.62 18.06 11.62
CA TYR A 826 -10.48 17.96 10.44
C TYR A 826 -11.03 16.56 10.27
N ASP A 827 -12.17 16.42 9.59
CA ASP A 827 -12.84 15.15 9.32
C ASP A 827 -12.85 14.87 7.81
N CYS A 828 -12.27 13.75 7.42
CA CYS A 828 -12.16 13.28 6.04
C CYS A 828 -13.31 12.36 5.61
N LYS A 829 -14.33 12.15 6.44
CA LYS A 829 -15.50 11.37 6.08
C LYS A 829 -16.20 11.96 4.84
N GLY A 830 -16.36 11.15 3.81
CA GLY A 830 -16.97 11.58 2.53
C GLY A 830 -16.05 12.46 1.67
N LEU A 831 -14.76 12.54 1.98
CA LEU A 831 -13.80 13.40 1.28
C LEU A 831 -12.68 12.59 0.60
N PHE A 832 -11.99 13.25 -0.34
CA PHE A 832 -10.72 12.84 -0.96
C PHE A 832 -9.84 14.05 -1.20
N GLY A 833 -8.57 13.87 -1.52
CA GLY A 833 -7.62 14.93 -1.86
C GLY A 833 -6.33 14.88 -1.04
N TYR A 834 -5.49 15.90 -1.10
CA TYR A 834 -4.17 15.86 -0.49
C TYR A 834 -4.17 15.50 1.00
N ALA A 835 -4.89 16.25 1.81
CA ALA A 835 -4.92 16.05 3.25
C ALA A 835 -5.74 14.82 3.67
N CYS A 836 -6.78 14.47 2.92
CA CYS A 836 -7.68 13.35 3.20
C CYS A 836 -7.27 12.05 2.50
N GLY A 837 -6.37 12.11 1.55
CA GLY A 837 -5.89 10.95 0.83
C GLY A 837 -6.90 10.42 -0.18
N GLN A 838 -6.97 9.08 -0.28
CA GLN A 838 -7.89 8.38 -1.17
C GLN A 838 -9.36 8.60 -0.77
N PRO A 839 -10.33 8.41 -1.72
CA PRO A 839 -11.74 8.52 -1.43
C PRO A 839 -12.17 7.72 -0.19
N THR A 840 -12.73 8.41 0.80
CA THR A 840 -13.22 7.86 2.06
C THR A 840 -14.74 8.00 2.14
N PRO A 841 -15.51 7.18 1.39
CA PRO A 841 -16.96 7.33 1.29
C PRO A 841 -17.66 7.03 2.62
N VAL A 842 -18.79 7.67 2.86
CA VAL A 842 -19.64 7.44 4.05
C VAL A 842 -20.19 6.02 4.07
N TRP A 843 -20.46 5.44 2.89
CA TRP A 843 -21.01 4.10 2.75
C TRP A 843 -20.31 3.30 1.65
N ARG A 844 -19.87 2.08 2.00
CA ARG A 844 -19.40 1.05 1.07
C ARG A 844 -20.06 -0.28 1.39
N HIS A 845 -20.36 -1.09 0.37
CA HIS A 845 -20.83 -2.45 0.59
C HIS A 845 -20.45 -3.38 -0.55
N ASN A 846 -20.46 -4.68 -0.22
CA ASN A 846 -20.46 -5.79 -1.16
C ASN A 846 -21.68 -6.66 -0.90
N VAL A 847 -22.38 -7.05 -1.96
CA VAL A 847 -23.48 -8.01 -1.94
C VAL A 847 -23.14 -9.14 -2.89
N ARG A 848 -22.94 -10.34 -2.36
CA ARG A 848 -22.75 -11.53 -3.17
C ARG A 848 -23.98 -12.42 -3.10
N VAL A 849 -24.46 -12.88 -4.25
CA VAL A 849 -25.53 -13.86 -4.37
C VAL A 849 -24.99 -15.03 -5.17
N THR A 850 -24.96 -16.23 -4.55
CA THR A 850 -24.47 -17.45 -5.18
C THR A 850 -25.60 -18.45 -5.27
N TRP A 851 -25.97 -18.82 -6.49
CA TRP A 851 -26.95 -19.88 -6.78
C TRP A 851 -26.20 -21.19 -7.01
N LYS A 852 -26.60 -22.22 -6.27
CA LYS A 852 -26.16 -23.62 -6.43
C LYS A 852 -27.35 -24.45 -6.82
N PRO A 853 -27.60 -24.70 -8.15
CA PRO A 853 -28.71 -25.55 -8.60
C PRO A 853 -28.53 -26.99 -8.17
N ASP A 854 -27.31 -27.44 -8.04
CA ASP A 854 -26.90 -28.76 -7.58
C ASP A 854 -25.61 -28.66 -6.73
N GLN A 855 -25.01 -29.80 -6.40
CA GLN A 855 -23.78 -29.86 -5.59
C GLN A 855 -22.53 -29.55 -6.41
N LYS A 856 -22.59 -29.58 -7.75
CA LYS A 856 -21.44 -29.44 -8.65
C LYS A 856 -21.32 -28.08 -9.30
N THR A 857 -22.45 -27.38 -9.45
CA THR A 857 -22.50 -26.11 -10.19
C THR A 857 -22.77 -24.96 -9.25
N SER A 858 -22.09 -23.83 -9.48
CA SER A 858 -22.38 -22.56 -8.81
C SER A 858 -22.30 -21.40 -9.80
N LEU A 859 -23.22 -20.45 -9.64
CA LEU A 859 -23.21 -19.16 -10.34
C LEU A 859 -23.27 -18.06 -9.28
N SER A 860 -22.26 -17.20 -9.26
CA SER A 860 -22.10 -16.14 -8.25
C SER A 860 -22.11 -14.78 -8.93
N PHE A 861 -23.02 -13.93 -8.47
CA PHE A 861 -23.09 -12.51 -8.83
C PHE A 861 -22.63 -11.68 -7.63
N ASN A 862 -21.78 -10.67 -7.85
CA ASN A 862 -21.30 -9.78 -6.80
C ASN A 862 -21.51 -8.32 -7.21
N TRP A 863 -22.11 -7.53 -6.34
CA TRP A 863 -22.29 -6.09 -6.47
C TRP A 863 -21.40 -5.36 -5.46
N ARG A 864 -20.46 -4.57 -5.96
CA ARG A 864 -19.58 -3.70 -5.18
C ARG A 864 -20.03 -2.26 -5.32
N TYR A 865 -20.34 -1.59 -4.22
CA TYR A 865 -20.78 -0.21 -4.20
C TYR A 865 -19.81 0.68 -3.41
N ILE A 866 -19.48 1.82 -4.00
CA ILE A 866 -18.64 2.87 -3.43
C ILE A 866 -19.45 4.16 -3.43
N GLY A 867 -19.72 4.73 -2.26
CA GLY A 867 -20.47 5.99 -2.11
C GLY A 867 -19.72 7.18 -2.68
N PRO A 868 -20.42 8.31 -2.91
CA PRO A 868 -19.82 9.52 -3.45
C PRO A 868 -18.88 10.17 -2.43
N THR A 869 -17.89 10.93 -2.94
CA THR A 869 -16.98 11.73 -2.12
C THR A 869 -16.77 13.11 -2.76
N SER A 870 -16.41 14.10 -1.94
CA SER A 870 -16.11 15.46 -2.37
C SER A 870 -14.62 15.77 -2.18
N ASN A 871 -14.09 16.67 -2.99
CA ASN A 871 -12.72 17.16 -2.82
C ASN A 871 -12.59 17.90 -1.49
N SER A 872 -11.60 17.53 -0.68
CA SER A 872 -11.35 18.13 0.64
C SER A 872 -11.10 19.64 0.55
N ALA A 873 -10.55 20.13 -0.54
CA ALA A 873 -10.33 21.56 -0.76
C ALA A 873 -11.66 22.37 -0.81
N THR A 874 -12.82 21.74 -1.08
CA THR A 874 -14.14 22.39 -1.02
C THR A 874 -14.70 22.50 0.41
N SER A 875 -14.01 21.96 1.42
CA SER A 875 -14.42 22.03 2.82
C SER A 875 -14.21 23.44 3.38
N SER A 876 -15.07 23.84 4.33
CA SER A 876 -14.89 25.07 5.10
C SER A 876 -13.86 24.96 6.23
N ASN A 877 -13.33 23.77 6.51
CA ASN A 877 -12.31 23.56 7.54
C ASN A 877 -10.98 24.20 7.10
N SER A 878 -10.35 24.98 7.98
CA SER A 878 -9.13 25.75 7.68
C SER A 878 -7.92 24.88 7.30
N TYR A 879 -7.88 23.61 7.68
CA TYR A 879 -6.84 22.65 7.28
C TYR A 879 -7.08 22.04 5.90
N LEU A 880 -8.32 22.09 5.41
CA LEU A 880 -8.72 21.42 4.16
C LEU A 880 -9.00 22.41 3.04
N THR A 881 -9.56 23.58 3.39
CA THR A 881 -10.00 24.57 2.38
C THR A 881 -8.86 25.01 1.47
N GLY A 882 -9.14 25.10 0.18
CA GLY A 882 -8.17 25.52 -0.82
C GLY A 882 -8.83 25.73 -2.18
N PRO A 883 -8.05 26.08 -3.20
CA PRO A 883 -8.57 26.19 -4.56
C PRO A 883 -9.02 24.80 -5.03
N ALA A 884 -10.21 24.74 -5.60
CA ALA A 884 -10.77 23.52 -6.19
C ALA A 884 -11.59 23.89 -7.43
N ASP A 885 -11.24 23.30 -8.55
CA ASP A 885 -12.01 23.45 -9.77
C ASP A 885 -13.29 22.62 -9.73
N PRO A 886 -14.42 23.10 -10.29
CA PRO A 886 -15.69 22.37 -10.30
C PRO A 886 -15.59 20.96 -10.90
N ILE A 887 -14.70 20.74 -11.88
CA ILE A 887 -14.52 19.44 -12.52
C ILE A 887 -13.99 18.36 -11.55
N ASP A 888 -13.18 18.75 -10.56
CA ASP A 888 -12.58 17.88 -9.54
C ASP A 888 -13.30 17.96 -8.19
N ALA A 889 -14.40 18.71 -8.09
CA ALA A 889 -15.08 18.96 -6.82
C ALA A 889 -15.72 17.71 -6.23
N ARG A 890 -16.09 16.71 -7.04
CA ARG A 890 -16.85 15.55 -6.59
C ARG A 890 -16.59 14.30 -7.42
N LEU A 891 -16.41 13.17 -6.75
CA LEU A 891 -16.49 11.83 -7.31
C LEU A 891 -17.90 11.26 -7.10
N PRO A 892 -18.57 10.77 -8.16
CA PRO A 892 -19.92 10.20 -8.05
C PRO A 892 -19.88 8.84 -7.35
N ALA A 893 -21.05 8.33 -7.00
CA ALA A 893 -21.18 6.95 -6.54
C ALA A 893 -20.86 5.96 -7.67
N TYR A 894 -20.19 4.85 -7.31
CA TYR A 894 -19.79 3.82 -8.26
C TYR A 894 -20.35 2.45 -7.87
N SER A 895 -20.81 1.72 -8.89
CA SER A 895 -21.18 0.31 -8.77
C SER A 895 -20.40 -0.50 -9.78
N TYR A 896 -19.83 -1.61 -9.31
CA TYR A 896 -19.23 -2.66 -10.14
C TYR A 896 -19.99 -3.96 -9.95
N PHE A 897 -20.13 -4.72 -11.02
CA PHE A 897 -20.80 -6.01 -11.04
C PHE A 897 -19.83 -7.06 -11.52
N ASP A 898 -19.74 -8.17 -10.76
CA ASP A 898 -18.86 -9.28 -11.08
C ASP A 898 -19.74 -10.55 -11.25
N LEU A 899 -19.37 -11.41 -12.18
CA LEU A 899 -20.08 -12.69 -12.43
C LEU A 899 -19.08 -13.82 -12.51
N THR A 900 -19.31 -14.90 -11.77
CA THR A 900 -18.43 -16.09 -11.75
C THR A 900 -19.25 -17.36 -11.77
N GLY A 901 -18.95 -18.26 -12.72
CA GLY A 901 -19.43 -19.61 -12.77
C GLY A 901 -18.36 -20.62 -12.37
N ALA A 902 -18.72 -21.64 -11.62
CA ALA A 902 -17.83 -22.76 -11.33
C ALA A 902 -18.59 -24.09 -11.50
N VAL A 903 -17.89 -25.10 -12.04
CA VAL A 903 -18.44 -26.44 -12.23
C VAL A 903 -17.44 -27.51 -11.80
N GLU A 904 -17.89 -28.42 -10.94
CA GLU A 904 -17.16 -29.62 -10.58
C GLU A 904 -17.44 -30.70 -11.66
N VAL A 905 -16.52 -30.79 -12.65
CA VAL A 905 -16.63 -31.71 -13.78
C VAL A 905 -16.66 -33.16 -13.28
N ASN A 906 -15.78 -33.45 -12.32
CA ASN A 906 -15.73 -34.71 -11.58
C ASN A 906 -15.11 -34.46 -10.19
N ARG A 907 -14.91 -35.51 -9.39
CA ARG A 907 -14.36 -35.40 -8.01
C ARG A 907 -12.96 -34.78 -7.97
N ASN A 908 -12.23 -34.85 -9.09
CA ASN A 908 -10.84 -34.41 -9.20
C ASN A 908 -10.67 -33.05 -9.89
N LEU A 909 -11.64 -32.56 -10.66
CA LEU A 909 -11.51 -31.37 -11.51
C LEU A 909 -12.66 -30.40 -11.29
N THR A 910 -12.33 -29.19 -10.89
CA THR A 910 -13.23 -28.03 -10.85
C THR A 910 -12.75 -26.96 -11.84
N LEU A 911 -13.61 -26.50 -12.71
CA LEU A 911 -13.36 -25.40 -13.65
C LEU A 911 -14.09 -24.14 -13.20
N ARG A 912 -13.49 -23.00 -13.46
CA ARG A 912 -14.05 -21.67 -13.14
C ARG A 912 -13.89 -20.73 -14.35
N ILE A 913 -14.91 -19.89 -14.55
CA ILE A 913 -14.84 -18.77 -15.49
C ILE A 913 -15.57 -17.59 -14.88
N GLY A 914 -15.06 -16.39 -15.08
CA GLY A 914 -15.74 -15.21 -14.58
C GLY A 914 -15.24 -13.93 -15.20
N ALA A 915 -15.96 -12.84 -14.90
CA ALA A 915 -15.61 -11.49 -15.27
C ALA A 915 -15.83 -10.55 -14.07
N ASN A 916 -14.79 -9.85 -13.67
CA ASN A 916 -14.89 -8.72 -12.75
C ASN A 916 -15.13 -7.45 -13.55
N ASN A 917 -15.88 -6.49 -12.98
CA ASN A 917 -16.35 -5.30 -13.69
C ASN A 917 -17.02 -5.68 -15.03
N LEU A 918 -18.04 -6.54 -14.93
CA LEU A 918 -18.73 -7.14 -16.08
C LEU A 918 -19.18 -6.14 -17.16
N LEU A 919 -19.56 -4.92 -16.73
CA LEU A 919 -20.04 -3.85 -17.60
C LEU A 919 -18.91 -2.98 -18.20
N ASP A 920 -17.67 -3.34 -17.97
CA ASP A 920 -16.49 -2.60 -18.44
C ASP A 920 -16.50 -1.11 -18.06
N LYS A 921 -16.94 -0.82 -16.82
CA LYS A 921 -17.08 0.57 -16.36
C LYS A 921 -15.70 1.20 -16.10
N SER A 922 -15.39 2.28 -16.81
CA SER A 922 -14.18 3.09 -16.62
C SER A 922 -14.15 3.78 -15.25
N PRO A 923 -12.97 4.03 -14.65
CA PRO A 923 -12.87 4.80 -13.41
C PRO A 923 -13.20 6.27 -13.64
N PRO A 924 -13.54 7.04 -12.57
CA PRO A 924 -13.69 8.49 -12.69
C PRO A 924 -12.33 9.15 -12.90
N ALA A 925 -12.28 10.19 -13.74
CA ALA A 925 -11.11 10.99 -13.97
C ALA A 925 -10.98 12.14 -12.95
N LEU A 926 -9.76 12.47 -12.58
CA LEU A 926 -9.35 13.61 -11.78
C LEU A 926 -8.10 14.25 -12.38
N ALA A 927 -7.89 15.52 -12.13
CA ALA A 927 -6.63 16.14 -12.47
C ALA A 927 -5.48 15.58 -11.63
N SER A 928 -4.28 15.49 -12.22
CA SER A 928 -3.09 14.98 -11.54
C SER A 928 -2.73 15.76 -10.28
N GLY A 929 -2.99 17.08 -10.30
CA GLY A 929 -2.77 17.98 -9.17
C GLY A 929 -3.67 17.74 -7.94
N VAL A 930 -4.74 16.94 -8.00
CA VAL A 930 -5.62 16.61 -6.88
C VAL A 930 -5.29 15.25 -6.24
N LEU A 931 -4.48 14.44 -6.94
CA LEU A 931 -4.16 13.08 -6.51
C LEU A 931 -3.05 13.10 -5.45
N ASN A 932 -3.17 12.22 -4.47
CA ASN A 932 -2.09 11.95 -3.51
C ASN A 932 -1.16 10.83 -4.03
N LEU A 933 -0.26 10.34 -3.15
CA LEU A 933 0.71 9.29 -3.45
C LEU A 933 0.11 8.02 -4.09
N PHE A 934 -1.14 7.67 -3.74
CA PHE A 934 -1.83 6.47 -4.26
C PHE A 934 -2.64 6.73 -5.53
N GLY A 935 -2.59 7.95 -6.08
CA GLY A 935 -3.15 8.28 -7.37
C GLY A 935 -2.23 7.84 -8.52
N ASN A 936 -2.79 7.28 -9.58
CA ASN A 936 -2.06 6.91 -10.78
C ASN A 936 -2.98 7.00 -12.00
N GLY A 937 -2.49 7.55 -13.12
CA GLY A 937 -3.26 7.64 -14.36
C GLY A 937 -4.56 8.45 -14.22
N ASN A 938 -4.52 9.58 -13.51
CA ASN A 938 -5.65 10.51 -13.28
C ASN A 938 -6.82 9.89 -12.50
N THR A 939 -6.57 8.93 -11.62
CA THR A 939 -7.60 8.29 -10.79
C THR A 939 -6.98 7.64 -9.56
N TYR A 940 -7.78 6.92 -8.75
CA TYR A 940 -7.33 6.14 -7.59
C TYR A 940 -7.46 4.63 -7.87
N PRO A 941 -6.41 3.95 -8.37
CA PRO A 941 -6.45 2.54 -8.77
C PRO A 941 -6.76 1.55 -7.63
N GLY A 942 -6.46 1.94 -6.39
CA GLY A 942 -6.78 1.13 -5.21
C GLY A 942 -8.28 1.14 -4.85
N VAL A 943 -9.04 2.10 -5.39
CA VAL A 943 -10.46 2.28 -5.11
C VAL A 943 -11.32 1.86 -6.31
N TYR A 944 -10.87 2.17 -7.53
CA TYR A 944 -11.60 1.94 -8.78
C TYR A 944 -10.90 0.92 -9.67
N ASP A 945 -11.67 0.12 -10.43
CA ASP A 945 -11.15 -0.85 -11.40
C ASP A 945 -10.63 -0.10 -12.65
N VAL A 946 -9.32 0.13 -12.70
CA VAL A 946 -8.70 1.02 -13.71
C VAL A 946 -8.41 0.35 -15.05
N LEU A 947 -8.41 -0.98 -15.10
CA LEU A 947 -8.08 -1.72 -16.32
C LEU A 947 -9.33 -2.12 -17.13
N GLY A 948 -10.54 -1.80 -16.63
CA GLY A 948 -11.81 -2.21 -17.24
C GLY A 948 -12.24 -3.61 -16.79
N ARG A 949 -13.00 -4.33 -17.64
CA ARG A 949 -13.45 -5.70 -17.39
C ARG A 949 -12.26 -6.66 -17.37
N ARG A 950 -12.16 -7.50 -16.33
CA ARG A 950 -11.14 -8.55 -16.24
C ARG A 950 -11.81 -9.91 -16.37
N ILE A 951 -11.52 -10.61 -17.44
CA ILE A 951 -11.98 -11.98 -17.69
C ILE A 951 -10.96 -12.94 -17.11
N PHE A 952 -11.40 -13.99 -16.43
CA PHE A 952 -10.52 -15.02 -15.87
C PHE A 952 -11.07 -16.42 -16.10
N VAL A 953 -10.16 -17.37 -16.22
CA VAL A 953 -10.42 -18.81 -16.28
C VAL A 953 -9.48 -19.50 -15.32
N GLY A 954 -10.00 -20.48 -14.58
CA GLY A 954 -9.19 -21.25 -13.64
C GLY A 954 -9.61 -22.71 -13.55
N ALA A 955 -8.68 -23.52 -13.14
CA ALA A 955 -8.88 -24.95 -12.89
C ALA A 955 -8.26 -25.35 -11.55
N THR A 956 -8.97 -26.18 -10.80
CA THR A 956 -8.44 -26.84 -9.60
C THR A 956 -8.49 -28.34 -9.83
N VAL A 957 -7.34 -29.02 -9.70
CA VAL A 957 -7.21 -30.48 -9.78
C VAL A 957 -6.83 -31.02 -8.42
N LYS A 958 -7.48 -32.11 -7.98
CA LYS A 958 -7.23 -32.77 -6.68
C LYS A 958 -7.15 -34.30 -6.88
N PHE A 959 -6.19 -34.94 -6.22
CA PHE A 959 -6.02 -36.40 -6.22
C PHE A 959 -5.79 -36.93 -4.81
#